data_4669b37321d0783c8fc17fc8172a1b1c
#
_entry.id   4669b37321d0783c8fc17fc8172a1b1c
#
_cell.length_a   1.000
_cell.length_b   1.000
_cell.length_c   1.000
_cell.angle_alpha   90.00
_cell.angle_beta   90.00
_cell.angle_gamma   90.00
#
_symmetry.space_group_name_H-M   'P 1'
#
loop_
_entity.id
_entity.type
_entity.pdbx_description
1 polymer ?
#
loop_
_entity_poly.entity_id
_entity_poly.type
_entity_poly.pdbx_seq_one_letter_code
_entity_poly.pdbx_strand_id
1 'polypeptide(L)'
;LGAVDSQALLQAVEQAGYKARLLDAGQPRQDDAERRLRRERWWVIAALLLALPLVLPMLVEWAGLHWMLPPWAQFLLATPVQFVIGARFYVSAWRAVKAGAGNMDLLVALGTSAGYGLSVYLWLTAPPGHMPHLYFEASTVVIALILLGKYLESRAKRQTASAIRALEALRPERAVRLRDGREEEVAIAELRLGDEVVVRPGERFPVDGEVLDGSSHADEALITGESLPVPKAPGDKVTGGAINGEGRLLLRTTALGGETVLAKIIRLVEDAQAAKAPIQKLVDKVSQVFVPVVILIALVTLGAWLVAGVGLEQALVNAVAVLVIACPCALGLATPTAIMAGTGVAARHGILIKDAESLEVAHAVTSVAFDKTGTLTSGRPQIIHLGGDDQEQLLRLAGALQRGSEHPLAKAVLERCAERDLEVPPVNASQALSGRGIQGEVEGRRLALGNRRLLDEQELKPGALASAAADWEAEGRTLSWLLELAPEKRVLGLFAFGDSLKDGAAEAVEALRERDIHSHLITGDNRGSAAVVAKALGIDDVHAEVLPADKAATVAELKGRGRVVAMVGDGINDAPALAAADVGIAMGGGTDVAMHAAGITLMRGDPRLVPAALDISRRTYAKIRQNLFWAFIYNVIGIPLAAFGLLNPMVAGAAMAFSSVSVVGNALLLRRWKP
;
A
#
# COMPACT_ATOMS: atom_id res chain seq x y z
N LEU A 1 28.54 -4.98 16.64
CA LEU A 1 27.52 -4.14 17.28
C LEU A 1 27.10 -4.86 18.55
N GLY A 2 27.61 -4.37 19.72
CA GLY A 2 27.30 -4.94 21.03
C GLY A 2 25.80 -4.88 21.29
N ALA A 3 25.24 -5.96 21.80
CA ALA A 3 23.85 -6.06 22.17
C ALA A 3 23.50 -4.99 23.19
N VAL A 4 22.77 -3.96 22.78
CA VAL A 4 22.12 -3.04 23.71
C VAL A 4 21.01 -3.82 24.39
N ASP A 5 21.05 -3.88 25.73
CA ASP A 5 20.03 -4.55 26.49
C ASP A 5 18.66 -3.89 26.24
N SER A 6 17.67 -4.70 25.90
CA SER A 6 16.31 -4.24 25.66
C SER A 6 15.71 -3.48 26.85
N GLN A 7 16.14 -3.79 28.07
CA GLN A 7 15.75 -3.05 29.27
C GLN A 7 16.32 -1.62 29.28
N ALA A 8 17.54 -1.43 28.81
CA ALA A 8 18.16 -0.10 28.74
C ALA A 8 17.42 0.78 27.70
N LEU A 9 16.96 0.20 26.60
CA LEU A 9 16.12 0.91 25.60
C LEU A 9 14.76 1.31 26.17
N LEU A 10 14.11 0.41 26.91
CA LEU A 10 12.84 0.72 27.58
C LEU A 10 12.99 1.88 28.58
N GLN A 11 14.03 1.84 29.41
CA GLN A 11 14.32 2.91 30.38
C GLN A 11 14.62 4.25 29.71
N ALA A 12 15.37 4.26 28.61
CA ALA A 12 15.66 5.48 27.87
C ALA A 12 14.38 6.12 27.28
N VAL A 13 13.46 5.31 26.78
CA VAL A 13 12.18 5.78 26.24
C VAL A 13 11.25 6.27 27.35
N GLU A 14 11.23 5.61 28.52
CA GLU A 14 10.46 6.05 29.69
C GLU A 14 11.01 7.36 30.27
N GLN A 15 12.33 7.52 30.32
CA GLN A 15 12.98 8.78 30.74
C GLN A 15 12.65 9.95 29.78
N ALA A 16 12.44 9.66 28.51
CA ALA A 16 11.98 10.63 27.53
C ALA A 16 10.46 10.97 27.65
N GLY A 17 9.75 10.35 28.62
CA GLY A 17 8.33 10.62 28.89
C GLY A 17 7.36 9.80 28.06
N TYR A 18 7.82 8.78 27.36
CA TYR A 18 7.00 7.86 26.55
C TYR A 18 6.93 6.48 27.18
N LYS A 19 5.83 5.77 26.95
CA LYS A 19 5.72 4.36 27.35
C LYS A 19 6.20 3.46 26.23
N ALA A 20 7.16 2.59 26.53
CA ALA A 20 7.62 1.55 25.61
C ALA A 20 7.40 0.17 26.21
N ARG A 21 7.16 -0.82 25.38
CA ARG A 21 7.19 -2.23 25.78
C ARG A 21 7.83 -3.07 24.67
N LEU A 22 8.47 -4.15 25.06
CA LEU A 22 8.94 -5.15 24.11
C LEU A 22 7.76 -5.79 23.40
N LEU A 23 7.86 -5.86 22.07
CA LEU A 23 6.91 -6.60 21.25
C LEU A 23 7.40 -8.04 21.15
N ASP A 24 6.72 -8.93 21.84
CA ASP A 24 6.85 -10.36 21.56
C ASP A 24 6.22 -10.66 20.18
N ALA A 25 6.99 -11.32 19.33
CA ALA A 25 6.58 -11.63 17.95
C ALA A 25 5.32 -12.52 17.82
N GLY A 26 4.74 -12.91 18.94
CA GLY A 26 3.57 -13.79 19.00
C GLY A 26 2.31 -13.22 19.65
N GLN A 27 2.34 -11.98 20.16
CA GLN A 27 1.11 -11.43 20.77
C GLN A 27 0.34 -10.54 19.79
N PRO A 28 -0.96 -10.78 19.60
CA PRO A 28 -1.78 -9.93 18.74
C PRO A 28 -1.88 -8.53 19.34
N ARG A 29 -1.48 -7.50 18.57
CA ARG A 29 -1.75 -6.07 18.86
C ARG A 29 -3.25 -5.75 19.02
N GLN A 30 -4.09 -6.72 18.73
CA GLN A 30 -5.54 -6.57 18.66
C GLN A 30 -6.21 -6.30 20.01
N ASP A 31 -5.73 -6.92 21.09
CA ASP A 31 -6.41 -6.83 22.39
C ASP A 31 -6.40 -5.42 23.00
N ASP A 32 -5.32 -4.68 22.85
CA ASP A 32 -5.19 -3.34 23.45
C ASP A 32 -6.02 -2.30 22.69
N ALA A 33 -6.06 -2.37 21.36
CA ALA A 33 -6.86 -1.47 20.54
C ALA A 33 -8.36 -1.72 20.74
N GLU A 34 -8.77 -2.99 20.88
CA GLU A 34 -10.16 -3.34 21.17
C GLU A 34 -10.60 -2.90 22.55
N ARG A 35 -9.76 -3.08 23.55
CA ARG A 35 -10.02 -2.63 24.92
C ARG A 35 -10.15 -1.11 24.99
N ARG A 36 -9.29 -0.36 24.27
CA ARG A 36 -9.37 1.10 24.17
C ARG A 36 -10.68 1.55 23.53
N LEU A 37 -11.04 0.95 22.38
CA LEU A 37 -12.25 1.28 21.66
C LEU A 37 -13.51 0.96 22.49
N ARG A 38 -13.51 -0.18 23.19
CA ARG A 38 -14.59 -0.57 24.10
C ARG A 38 -14.71 0.42 25.26
N ARG A 39 -13.60 0.85 25.85
CA ARG A 39 -13.57 1.86 26.92
C ARG A 39 -14.07 3.20 26.43
N GLU A 40 -13.64 3.66 25.24
CA GLU A 40 -14.13 4.90 24.63
C GLU A 40 -15.64 4.84 24.37
N ARG A 41 -16.15 3.71 23.90
CA ARG A 41 -17.59 3.50 23.71
C ARG A 41 -18.38 3.67 25.01
N TRP A 42 -17.90 3.12 26.11
CA TRP A 42 -18.56 3.26 27.40
C TRP A 42 -18.54 4.70 27.91
N TRP A 43 -17.43 5.43 27.72
CA TRP A 43 -17.36 6.85 28.05
C TRP A 43 -18.37 7.69 27.25
N VAL A 44 -18.50 7.41 25.95
CA VAL A 44 -19.49 8.08 25.10
C VAL A 44 -20.91 7.77 25.55
N ILE A 45 -21.22 6.50 25.82
CA ILE A 45 -22.55 6.10 26.31
C ILE A 45 -22.85 6.78 27.65
N ALA A 46 -21.91 6.80 28.57
CA ALA A 46 -22.08 7.46 29.86
C ALA A 46 -22.31 8.98 29.68
N ALA A 47 -21.56 9.65 28.84
CA ALA A 47 -21.73 11.07 28.55
C ALA A 47 -23.08 11.36 27.91
N LEU A 48 -23.54 10.56 26.96
CA LEU A 48 -24.86 10.73 26.32
C LEU A 48 -26.01 10.45 27.28
N LEU A 49 -25.89 9.44 28.12
CA LEU A 49 -26.92 9.14 29.14
C LEU A 49 -27.06 10.27 30.17
N LEU A 50 -25.95 10.88 30.58
CA LEU A 50 -25.97 12.03 31.49
C LEU A 50 -26.42 13.33 30.82
N ALA A 51 -26.16 13.47 29.51
CA ALA A 51 -26.61 14.62 28.73
C ALA A 51 -28.11 14.56 28.38
N LEU A 52 -28.67 13.37 28.21
CA LEU A 52 -30.07 13.21 27.80
C LEU A 52 -31.07 13.90 28.71
N PRO A 53 -31.04 13.75 30.05
CA PRO A 53 -31.93 14.47 30.94
C PRO A 53 -31.79 15.99 30.85
N LEU A 54 -30.61 16.51 30.53
CA LEU A 54 -30.33 17.93 30.37
C LEU A 54 -30.95 18.50 29.08
N VAL A 55 -31.04 17.68 28.03
CA VAL A 55 -31.60 18.06 26.71
C VAL A 55 -33.12 17.87 26.67
N LEU A 56 -33.68 16.93 27.44
CA LEU A 56 -35.11 16.63 27.45
C LEU A 56 -36.00 17.88 27.66
N PRO A 57 -35.69 18.83 28.56
CA PRO A 57 -36.50 20.05 28.72
C PRO A 57 -36.61 20.86 27.43
N MET A 58 -35.53 20.96 26.64
CA MET A 58 -35.55 21.63 25.33
C MET A 58 -36.49 20.95 24.34
N LEU A 59 -36.44 19.62 24.30
CA LEU A 59 -37.28 18.83 23.38
C LEU A 59 -38.75 18.89 23.77
N VAL A 60 -39.05 18.89 25.06
CA VAL A 60 -40.38 18.99 25.61
C VAL A 60 -40.95 20.39 25.41
N GLU A 61 -40.16 21.45 25.54
CA GLU A 61 -40.54 22.83 25.25
C GLU A 61 -40.95 23.02 23.78
N TRP A 62 -40.22 22.39 22.87
CA TRP A 62 -40.56 22.39 21.44
C TRP A 62 -41.88 21.67 21.14
N ALA A 63 -42.26 20.69 21.98
CA ALA A 63 -43.57 20.04 21.95
C ALA A 63 -44.67 20.79 22.70
N GLY A 64 -44.39 22.00 23.23
CA GLY A 64 -45.35 22.87 23.93
C GLY A 64 -45.53 22.60 25.42
N LEU A 65 -44.68 21.78 26.03
CA LEU A 65 -44.67 21.52 27.47
C LEU A 65 -43.51 22.25 28.14
N HIS A 66 -43.78 22.97 29.21
CA HIS A 66 -42.76 23.65 30.00
C HIS A 66 -42.34 22.79 31.19
N TRP A 67 -41.14 22.21 31.09
CA TRP A 67 -40.53 21.46 32.18
C TRP A 67 -39.05 21.81 32.27
N MET A 68 -38.56 22.13 33.44
CA MET A 68 -37.13 22.38 33.67
C MET A 68 -36.63 21.53 34.82
N LEU A 69 -35.44 21.00 34.68
CA LEU A 69 -34.70 20.35 35.76
C LEU A 69 -34.30 21.41 36.79
N PRO A 70 -34.37 21.10 38.11
CA PRO A 70 -33.87 22.00 39.13
C PRO A 70 -32.36 22.20 38.96
N PRO A 71 -31.81 23.41 39.28
CA PRO A 71 -30.39 23.70 39.08
C PRO A 71 -29.42 22.70 39.72
N TRP A 72 -29.75 22.19 40.89
CA TRP A 72 -28.93 21.18 41.58
C TRP A 72 -28.87 19.86 40.80
N ALA A 73 -29.94 19.45 40.16
CA ALA A 73 -29.96 18.25 39.32
C ALA A 73 -29.14 18.44 38.04
N GLN A 74 -29.22 19.60 37.40
CA GLN A 74 -28.37 19.96 36.26
C GLN A 74 -26.87 19.92 36.63
N PHE A 75 -26.53 20.50 37.78
CA PHE A 75 -25.16 20.49 38.32
C PHE A 75 -24.66 19.06 38.58
N LEU A 76 -25.47 18.22 39.21
CA LEU A 76 -25.11 16.83 39.49
C LEU A 76 -24.92 16.00 38.23
N LEU A 77 -25.65 16.25 37.16
CA LEU A 77 -25.51 15.57 35.88
C LEU A 77 -24.33 16.10 35.07
N ALA A 78 -24.07 17.40 35.08
CA ALA A 78 -23.03 18.04 34.28
C ALA A 78 -21.62 17.87 34.88
N THR A 79 -21.49 17.87 36.19
CA THR A 79 -20.19 17.83 36.88
C THR A 79 -19.38 16.58 36.55
N PRO A 80 -19.91 15.35 36.59
CA PRO A 80 -19.18 14.16 36.18
C PRO A 80 -18.71 14.21 34.69
N VAL A 81 -19.56 14.75 33.82
CA VAL A 81 -19.20 14.87 32.40
C VAL A 81 -18.05 15.86 32.22
N GLN A 82 -18.10 17.01 32.89
CA GLN A 82 -17.09 18.05 32.78
C GLN A 82 -15.73 17.62 33.31
N PHE A 83 -15.67 17.01 34.49
CA PHE A 83 -14.43 16.81 35.24
C PHE A 83 -13.94 15.36 35.26
N VAL A 84 -14.80 14.38 35.08
CA VAL A 84 -14.42 12.96 35.04
C VAL A 84 -14.31 12.48 33.61
N ILE A 85 -15.37 12.59 32.83
CA ILE A 85 -15.39 12.14 31.43
C ILE A 85 -14.57 13.10 30.55
N GLY A 86 -14.66 14.41 30.81
CA GLY A 86 -13.91 15.45 30.13
C GLY A 86 -12.48 15.68 30.64
N ALA A 87 -11.99 14.94 31.62
CA ALA A 87 -10.65 15.09 32.18
C ALA A 87 -9.55 14.96 31.11
N ARG A 88 -9.76 14.14 30.11
CA ARG A 88 -8.84 13.97 28.98
C ARG A 88 -8.52 15.26 28.23
N PHE A 89 -9.51 16.16 28.11
CA PHE A 89 -9.34 17.46 27.46
C PHE A 89 -8.45 18.39 28.28
N TYR A 90 -8.62 18.40 29.58
CA TYR A 90 -7.77 19.18 30.50
C TYR A 90 -6.34 18.70 30.50
N VAL A 91 -6.11 17.40 30.58
CA VAL A 91 -4.77 16.80 30.58
C VAL A 91 -4.05 17.09 29.26
N SER A 92 -4.72 16.91 28.15
CA SER A 92 -4.18 17.17 26.82
C SER A 92 -3.87 18.66 26.60
N ALA A 93 -4.80 19.53 27.00
CA ALA A 93 -4.64 20.98 26.92
C ALA A 93 -3.46 21.46 27.76
N TRP A 94 -3.31 20.96 28.99
CA TRP A 94 -2.21 21.34 29.87
C TRP A 94 -0.84 20.93 29.31
N ARG A 95 -0.75 19.74 28.73
CA ARG A 95 0.49 19.27 28.06
C ARG A 95 0.85 20.17 26.88
N ALA A 96 -0.13 20.57 26.07
CA ALA A 96 0.08 21.46 24.95
C ALA A 96 0.58 22.85 25.40
N VAL A 97 -0.05 23.43 26.41
CA VAL A 97 0.35 24.75 26.98
C VAL A 97 1.76 24.69 27.54
N LYS A 98 2.13 23.64 28.26
CA LYS A 98 3.52 23.43 28.75
C LYS A 98 4.54 23.36 27.64
N ALA A 99 4.18 22.79 26.49
CA ALA A 99 5.03 22.71 25.32
C ALA A 99 5.06 24.02 24.49
N GLY A 100 4.35 25.07 24.93
CA GLY A 100 4.24 26.34 24.22
C GLY A 100 3.40 26.25 22.94
N ALA A 101 2.55 25.24 22.81
CA ALA A 101 1.68 25.03 21.67
C ALA A 101 0.19 25.04 22.10
N GLY A 102 -0.69 25.34 21.16
CA GLY A 102 -2.12 25.16 21.32
C GLY A 102 -2.55 23.87 20.62
N ASN A 103 -3.52 23.16 21.18
CA ASN A 103 -4.20 22.08 20.51
C ASN A 103 -5.73 22.26 20.57
N MET A 104 -6.42 21.40 19.89
CA MET A 104 -7.87 21.35 19.81
C MET A 104 -8.52 21.11 21.17
N ASP A 105 -7.92 20.28 22.02
CA ASP A 105 -8.44 19.97 23.35
C ASP A 105 -8.39 21.20 24.28
N LEU A 106 -7.47 22.13 24.05
CA LEU A 106 -7.43 23.43 24.72
C LEU A 106 -8.69 24.26 24.41
N LEU A 107 -9.13 24.31 23.17
CA LEU A 107 -10.34 25.02 22.76
C LEU A 107 -11.60 24.42 23.43
N VAL A 108 -11.69 23.09 23.44
CA VAL A 108 -12.79 22.38 24.10
C VAL A 108 -12.76 22.62 25.60
N ALA A 109 -11.62 22.51 26.26
CA ALA A 109 -11.47 22.74 27.68
C ALA A 109 -11.87 24.18 28.08
N LEU A 110 -11.41 25.19 27.33
CA LEU A 110 -11.72 26.59 27.55
C LEU A 110 -13.24 26.87 27.35
N GLY A 111 -13.79 26.40 26.23
CA GLY A 111 -15.20 26.64 25.89
C GLY A 111 -16.17 25.98 26.87
N THR A 112 -15.95 24.72 27.18
CA THR A 112 -16.81 23.96 28.11
C THR A 112 -16.66 24.46 29.57
N SER A 113 -15.44 24.80 29.99
CA SER A 113 -15.19 25.38 31.31
C SER A 113 -15.82 26.74 31.46
N ALA A 114 -15.81 27.58 30.44
CA ALA A 114 -16.47 28.86 30.44
C ALA A 114 -18.01 28.72 30.56
N GLY A 115 -18.61 27.78 29.81
CA GLY A 115 -20.01 27.47 29.88
C GLY A 115 -20.42 26.90 31.23
N TYR A 116 -19.66 26.02 31.80
CA TYR A 116 -19.88 25.44 33.13
C TYR A 116 -19.74 26.50 34.23
N GLY A 117 -18.65 27.26 34.20
CA GLY A 117 -18.40 28.34 35.18
C GLY A 117 -19.48 29.43 35.15
N LEU A 118 -19.93 29.83 33.96
CA LEU A 118 -21.05 30.77 33.80
C LEU A 118 -22.32 30.21 34.43
N SER A 119 -22.63 28.93 34.23
CA SER A 119 -23.81 28.30 34.81
C SER A 119 -23.78 28.28 36.33
N VAL A 120 -22.62 27.95 36.92
CA VAL A 120 -22.41 28.00 38.37
C VAL A 120 -22.57 29.43 38.91
N TYR A 121 -21.97 30.41 38.22
CA TYR A 121 -22.11 31.83 38.60
C TYR A 121 -23.57 32.31 38.57
N LEU A 122 -24.32 32.01 37.50
CA LEU A 122 -25.73 32.37 37.37
C LEU A 122 -26.60 31.69 38.44
N TRP A 123 -26.30 30.45 38.78
CA TRP A 123 -27.02 29.74 39.84
C TRP A 123 -26.77 30.34 41.22
N LEU A 124 -25.50 30.62 41.58
CA LEU A 124 -25.14 31.20 42.85
C LEU A 124 -25.59 32.64 43.04
N THR A 125 -25.73 33.41 41.97
CA THR A 125 -26.15 34.81 41.98
C THR A 125 -27.65 35.00 41.69
N ALA A 126 -28.39 33.91 41.47
CA ALA A 126 -29.80 33.98 41.19
C ALA A 126 -30.60 34.53 42.41
N PRO A 127 -31.57 35.43 42.22
CA PRO A 127 -32.44 35.89 43.29
C PRO A 127 -33.26 34.73 43.88
N PRO A 128 -33.55 34.73 45.19
CA PRO A 128 -34.35 33.69 45.78
C PRO A 128 -35.72 33.58 45.10
N GLY A 129 -36.15 32.37 44.76
CA GLY A 129 -37.40 32.09 44.07
C GLY A 129 -37.45 32.24 42.57
N HIS A 130 -36.34 32.61 41.91
CA HIS A 130 -36.18 32.63 40.45
C HIS A 130 -35.35 31.47 40.01
N MET A 131 -35.79 30.72 38.97
CA MET A 131 -35.01 29.70 38.31
C MET A 131 -34.25 30.36 37.14
N PRO A 132 -32.90 30.51 37.23
CA PRO A 132 -32.16 31.09 36.16
C PRO A 132 -32.03 30.09 34.99
N HIS A 133 -31.95 30.61 33.78
CA HIS A 133 -31.56 29.76 32.63
C HIS A 133 -30.09 29.48 32.74
N LEU A 134 -29.75 28.19 32.87
CA LEU A 134 -28.37 27.70 33.00
C LEU A 134 -27.90 27.08 31.70
N TYR A 135 -26.58 26.99 31.50
CA TYR A 135 -25.95 26.47 30.30
C TYR A 135 -25.20 25.14 30.54
N PHE A 136 -25.55 24.40 31.60
CA PHE A 136 -24.95 23.08 31.87
C PHE A 136 -25.16 22.07 30.73
N GLU A 137 -26.34 22.14 30.08
CA GLU A 137 -26.62 21.31 28.90
C GLU A 137 -25.65 21.60 27.75
N ALA A 138 -25.28 22.85 27.52
CA ALA A 138 -24.39 23.24 26.45
C ALA A 138 -23.01 22.60 26.63
N SER A 139 -22.37 22.75 27.80
CA SER A 139 -21.06 22.16 28.07
C SER A 139 -21.09 20.64 28.05
N THR A 140 -22.11 20.03 28.60
CA THR A 140 -22.27 18.56 28.65
C THR A 140 -22.49 17.97 27.26
N VAL A 141 -23.37 18.56 26.46
CA VAL A 141 -23.67 18.12 25.11
C VAL A 141 -22.44 18.29 24.19
N VAL A 142 -21.71 19.39 24.31
CA VAL A 142 -20.49 19.63 23.56
C VAL A 142 -19.46 18.53 23.84
N ILE A 143 -19.21 18.21 25.11
CA ILE A 143 -18.28 17.12 25.48
C ILE A 143 -18.77 15.78 24.93
N ALA A 144 -20.05 15.46 25.10
CA ALA A 144 -20.62 14.20 24.62
C ALA A 144 -20.53 14.08 23.10
N LEU A 145 -20.82 15.12 22.34
CA LEU A 145 -20.72 15.10 20.86
C LEU A 145 -19.29 15.03 20.36
N ILE A 146 -18.35 15.72 21.00
CA ILE A 146 -16.92 15.63 20.63
C ILE A 146 -16.38 14.23 20.94
N LEU A 147 -16.74 13.64 22.07
CA LEU A 147 -16.38 12.25 22.38
C LEU A 147 -16.99 11.26 21.40
N LEU A 148 -18.25 11.47 21.01
CA LEU A 148 -18.90 10.66 19.97
C LEU A 148 -18.15 10.78 18.64
N GLY A 149 -17.79 11.98 18.22
CA GLY A 149 -16.99 12.24 17.03
C GLY A 149 -15.64 11.50 17.08
N LYS A 150 -14.91 11.60 18.19
CA LYS A 150 -13.64 10.89 18.40
C LYS A 150 -13.81 9.37 18.42
N TYR A 151 -14.87 8.85 18.99
CA TYR A 151 -15.18 7.43 18.95
C TYR A 151 -15.45 6.93 17.52
N LEU A 152 -16.31 7.64 16.79
CA LEU A 152 -16.61 7.30 15.40
C LEU A 152 -15.35 7.36 14.51
N GLU A 153 -14.51 8.34 14.76
CA GLU A 153 -13.18 8.45 14.15
C GLU A 153 -12.31 7.22 14.42
N SER A 154 -12.14 6.84 15.68
CA SER A 154 -11.33 5.68 16.08
C SER A 154 -11.89 4.39 15.49
N ARG A 155 -13.21 4.24 15.48
CA ARG A 155 -13.90 3.10 14.86
C ARG A 155 -13.65 3.04 13.36
N ALA A 156 -13.69 4.16 12.68
CA ALA A 156 -13.50 4.23 11.24
C ALA A 156 -12.03 4.03 10.84
N LYS A 157 -11.07 4.58 11.58
CA LYS A 157 -9.64 4.25 11.41
C LYS A 157 -9.41 2.75 11.50
N ARG A 158 -10.04 2.09 12.45
CA ARG A 158 -9.98 0.63 12.57
C ARG A 158 -10.58 -0.09 11.39
N GLN A 159 -11.65 0.42 10.79
CA GLN A 159 -12.22 -0.15 9.57
C GLN A 159 -11.31 0.06 8.35
N THR A 160 -10.63 1.20 8.25
CA THR A 160 -9.66 1.46 7.16
C THR A 160 -8.40 0.59 7.28
N ALA A 161 -7.98 0.22 8.49
CA ALA A 161 -6.89 -0.73 8.74
C ALA A 161 -7.27 -2.21 8.52
N SER A 162 -8.46 -2.51 8.01
CA SER A 162 -8.94 -3.88 7.79
C SER A 162 -8.09 -4.70 6.82
N ALA A 163 -7.35 -4.06 5.90
CA ALA A 163 -6.44 -4.74 4.98
C ALA A 163 -5.28 -5.42 5.72
N ILE A 164 -4.65 -4.74 6.69
CA ILE A 164 -3.58 -5.33 7.52
C ILE A 164 -4.12 -6.51 8.31
N ARG A 165 -5.30 -6.37 8.92
CA ARG A 165 -5.94 -7.46 9.68
C ARG A 165 -6.26 -8.66 8.81
N ALA A 166 -6.72 -8.43 7.58
CA ALA A 166 -6.97 -9.50 6.63
C ALA A 166 -5.67 -10.26 6.29
N LEU A 167 -4.56 -9.55 6.13
CA LEU A 167 -3.24 -10.16 5.90
C LEU A 167 -2.73 -10.91 7.14
N GLU A 168 -2.87 -10.36 8.34
CA GLU A 168 -2.49 -11.04 9.58
C GLU A 168 -3.29 -12.32 9.82
N ALA A 169 -4.57 -12.35 9.45
CA ALA A 169 -5.43 -13.53 9.55
C ALA A 169 -5.01 -14.68 8.61
N LEU A 170 -4.11 -14.41 7.64
CA LEU A 170 -3.56 -15.44 6.76
C LEU A 170 -2.45 -16.26 7.42
N ARG A 171 -1.94 -15.85 8.58
CA ARG A 171 -0.86 -16.56 9.30
C ARG A 171 -1.42 -17.80 9.99
N PRO A 172 -1.02 -19.02 9.59
CA PRO A 172 -1.30 -20.21 10.36
C PRO A 172 -0.58 -20.20 11.70
N GLU A 173 -1.13 -20.84 12.70
CA GLU A 173 -0.50 -20.97 14.02
C GLU A 173 0.30 -22.27 14.16
N ARG A 174 -0.01 -23.28 13.36
CA ARG A 174 0.56 -24.61 13.41
C ARG A 174 0.98 -25.10 12.03
N ALA A 175 1.93 -26.02 12.03
CA ALA A 175 2.43 -26.68 10.83
C ALA A 175 2.66 -28.15 11.08
N VAL A 176 2.65 -28.95 10.03
CA VAL A 176 3.00 -30.38 10.08
C VAL A 176 4.45 -30.53 9.60
N ARG A 177 5.36 -30.76 10.53
CA ARG A 177 6.77 -31.01 10.24
C ARG A 177 6.99 -32.49 9.94
N LEU A 178 7.77 -32.79 8.92
CA LEU A 178 8.25 -34.14 8.63
C LEU A 178 9.64 -34.32 9.22
N ARG A 179 9.78 -35.24 10.17
CA ARG A 179 11.07 -35.54 10.79
C ARG A 179 11.24 -37.07 10.91
N ASP A 180 12.33 -37.59 10.39
CA ASP A 180 12.62 -39.02 10.39
C ASP A 180 11.48 -39.88 9.83
N GLY A 181 10.80 -39.40 8.79
CA GLY A 181 9.67 -40.06 8.12
C GLY A 181 8.33 -40.03 8.92
N ARG A 182 8.28 -39.28 10.02
CA ARG A 182 7.04 -39.10 10.82
C ARG A 182 6.52 -37.66 10.71
N GLU A 183 5.22 -37.54 10.53
CA GLU A 183 4.51 -36.28 10.58
C GLU A 183 4.25 -35.87 12.04
N GLU A 184 4.67 -34.68 12.40
CA GLU A 184 4.52 -34.10 13.73
C GLU A 184 3.89 -32.72 13.63
N GLU A 185 2.77 -32.50 14.31
CA GLU A 185 2.14 -31.19 14.36
C GLU A 185 2.85 -30.31 15.39
N VAL A 186 3.41 -29.22 14.94
CA VAL A 186 4.19 -28.27 15.78
C VAL A 186 3.67 -26.86 15.65
N ALA A 187 3.95 -26.03 16.67
CA ALA A 187 3.75 -24.58 16.54
C ALA A 187 4.74 -24.01 15.54
N ILE A 188 4.35 -22.97 14.80
CA ILE A 188 5.24 -22.32 13.83
C ILE A 188 6.53 -21.78 14.48
N ALA A 189 6.44 -21.33 15.74
CA ALA A 189 7.60 -20.87 16.51
C ALA A 189 8.67 -21.96 16.76
N GLU A 190 8.32 -23.23 16.63
CA GLU A 190 9.24 -24.37 16.80
C GLU A 190 9.96 -24.77 15.53
N LEU A 191 9.53 -24.24 14.37
CA LEU A 191 10.14 -24.52 13.08
C LEU A 191 11.49 -23.80 12.94
N ARG A 192 12.40 -24.43 12.20
CA ARG A 192 13.72 -23.90 11.85
C ARG A 192 13.87 -23.83 10.33
N LEU A 193 14.79 -22.99 9.89
CA LEU A 193 15.18 -22.96 8.47
C LEU A 193 15.68 -24.34 8.04
N GLY A 194 15.20 -24.81 6.90
CA GLY A 194 15.52 -26.12 6.34
C GLY A 194 14.61 -27.27 6.81
N ASP A 195 13.74 -27.05 7.79
CA ASP A 195 12.75 -28.06 8.20
C ASP A 195 11.81 -28.40 7.03
N GLU A 196 11.49 -29.67 6.93
CA GLU A 196 10.53 -30.17 5.95
C GLU A 196 9.12 -30.08 6.50
N VAL A 197 8.23 -29.51 5.73
CA VAL A 197 6.83 -29.24 6.11
C VAL A 197 5.89 -29.85 5.08
N VAL A 198 4.88 -30.58 5.56
CA VAL A 198 3.82 -31.17 4.74
C VAL A 198 2.62 -30.24 4.72
N VAL A 199 2.13 -29.93 3.53
CA VAL A 199 0.90 -29.14 3.32
C VAL A 199 -0.09 -29.95 2.52
N ARG A 200 -1.26 -30.20 3.12
CA ARG A 200 -2.33 -30.98 2.51
C ARG A 200 -3.21 -30.10 1.61
N PRO A 201 -3.99 -30.71 0.72
CA PRO A 201 -4.96 -29.97 -0.07
C PRO A 201 -5.91 -29.13 0.79
N GLY A 202 -6.13 -27.87 0.39
CA GLY A 202 -6.98 -26.92 1.08
C GLY A 202 -6.36 -26.24 2.30
N GLU A 203 -5.18 -26.64 2.74
CA GLU A 203 -4.47 -26.00 3.86
C GLU A 203 -3.71 -24.76 3.41
N ARG A 204 -3.49 -23.83 4.33
CA ARG A 204 -2.60 -22.68 4.09
C ARG A 204 -1.16 -23.10 4.26
N PHE A 205 -0.29 -22.56 3.43
CA PHE A 205 1.16 -22.71 3.60
C PHE A 205 1.58 -22.03 4.92
N PRO A 206 2.19 -22.78 5.84
CA PRO A 206 2.54 -22.25 7.17
C PRO A 206 3.78 -21.39 7.16
N VAL A 207 4.65 -21.55 6.15
CA VAL A 207 5.95 -20.90 6.01
C VAL A 207 6.21 -20.59 4.55
N ASP A 208 7.17 -19.72 4.28
CA ASP A 208 7.75 -19.61 2.94
C ASP A 208 8.68 -20.81 2.73
N GLY A 209 8.61 -21.40 1.57
CA GLY A 209 9.38 -22.61 1.27
C GLY A 209 9.59 -22.85 -0.21
N GLU A 210 10.34 -23.90 -0.49
CA GLU A 210 10.56 -24.46 -1.82
C GLU A 210 9.95 -25.85 -1.87
N VAL A 211 9.21 -26.14 -2.92
CA VAL A 211 8.59 -27.47 -3.12
C VAL A 211 9.68 -28.51 -3.36
N LEU A 212 9.70 -29.54 -2.52
CA LEU A 212 10.60 -30.69 -2.66
C LEU A 212 9.95 -31.83 -3.43
N ASP A 213 8.68 -32.06 -3.14
CA ASP A 213 7.90 -33.16 -3.74
C ASP A 213 6.43 -32.78 -3.85
N GLY A 214 5.80 -33.33 -4.89
CA GLY A 214 4.39 -33.07 -5.18
C GLY A 214 4.16 -31.97 -6.23
N SER A 215 2.94 -31.88 -6.71
CA SER A 215 2.47 -30.81 -7.60
C SER A 215 1.05 -30.37 -7.20
N SER A 216 0.81 -29.08 -7.31
CA SER A 216 -0.46 -28.48 -6.94
C SER A 216 -0.63 -27.10 -7.58
N HIS A 217 -1.72 -26.43 -7.25
CA HIS A 217 -1.92 -25.01 -7.52
C HIS A 217 -2.02 -24.25 -6.18
N ALA A 218 -1.51 -23.05 -6.12
CA ALA A 218 -1.60 -22.18 -4.95
C ALA A 218 -2.51 -20.98 -5.25
N ASP A 219 -3.48 -20.74 -4.38
CA ASP A 219 -4.26 -19.49 -4.39
C ASP A 219 -3.50 -18.42 -3.60
N GLU A 220 -2.92 -17.48 -4.31
CA GLU A 220 -2.13 -16.37 -3.77
C GLU A 220 -2.88 -15.03 -3.86
N ALA A 221 -4.17 -15.03 -4.15
CA ALA A 221 -4.95 -13.83 -4.45
C ALA A 221 -4.87 -12.74 -3.38
N LEU A 222 -4.88 -13.13 -2.10
CA LEU A 222 -4.81 -12.19 -0.98
C LEU A 222 -3.40 -11.64 -0.70
N ILE A 223 -2.38 -12.24 -1.27
CA ILE A 223 -0.97 -11.85 -1.07
C ILE A 223 -0.46 -11.10 -2.28
N THR A 224 -0.60 -11.67 -3.48
CA THR A 224 -0.07 -11.12 -4.73
C THR A 224 -1.10 -10.35 -5.56
N GLY A 225 -2.39 -10.50 -5.25
CA GLY A 225 -3.50 -10.00 -6.07
C GLY A 225 -3.77 -10.84 -7.32
N GLU A 226 -3.06 -11.96 -7.54
CA GLU A 226 -3.30 -12.88 -8.66
C GLU A 226 -4.61 -13.64 -8.45
N SER A 227 -5.58 -13.43 -9.34
CA SER A 227 -6.91 -14.04 -9.22
C SER A 227 -6.96 -15.51 -9.62
N LEU A 228 -6.00 -15.96 -10.42
CA LEU A 228 -5.92 -17.34 -10.87
C LEU A 228 -4.94 -18.13 -10.01
N PRO A 229 -5.26 -19.41 -9.68
CA PRO A 229 -4.32 -20.27 -8.98
C PRO A 229 -3.02 -20.46 -9.76
N VAL A 230 -1.90 -20.39 -9.06
CA VAL A 230 -0.55 -20.50 -9.64
C VAL A 230 -0.08 -21.93 -9.53
N PRO A 231 0.38 -22.58 -10.62
CA PRO A 231 0.90 -23.95 -10.56
C PRO A 231 2.21 -24.01 -9.77
N LYS A 232 2.34 -25.05 -8.94
CA LYS A 232 3.52 -25.33 -8.12
C LYS A 232 4.03 -26.74 -8.36
N ALA A 233 5.30 -26.87 -8.70
CA ALA A 233 6.02 -28.10 -8.95
C ALA A 233 7.33 -28.12 -8.15
N PRO A 234 8.04 -29.25 -8.03
CA PRO A 234 9.33 -29.30 -7.35
C PRO A 234 10.32 -28.26 -7.88
N GLY A 235 10.93 -27.49 -6.95
CA GLY A 235 11.79 -26.35 -7.23
C GLY A 235 11.10 -24.99 -7.21
N ASP A 236 9.77 -24.95 -7.21
CA ASP A 236 9.02 -23.70 -7.14
C ASP A 236 8.95 -23.18 -5.71
N LYS A 237 8.90 -21.85 -5.59
CA LYS A 237 8.73 -21.17 -4.30
C LYS A 237 7.25 -21.08 -3.95
N VAL A 238 6.95 -21.24 -2.67
CA VAL A 238 5.61 -21.03 -2.09
C VAL A 238 5.68 -19.96 -1.02
N THR A 239 4.59 -19.24 -0.87
CA THR A 239 4.47 -18.11 0.08
C THR A 239 3.55 -18.51 1.23
N GLY A 240 4.02 -18.32 2.45
CA GLY A 240 3.22 -18.54 3.65
C GLY A 240 1.95 -17.70 3.66
N GLY A 241 0.83 -18.31 4.04
CA GLY A 241 -0.49 -17.68 4.03
C GLY A 241 -1.32 -17.92 2.77
N ALA A 242 -0.72 -18.29 1.64
CA ALA A 242 -1.45 -18.76 0.45
C ALA A 242 -2.13 -20.12 0.72
N ILE A 243 -3.15 -20.45 -0.07
CA ILE A 243 -3.91 -21.70 0.10
C ILE A 243 -3.39 -22.73 -0.92
N ASN A 244 -3.03 -23.91 -0.42
CA ASN A 244 -2.71 -25.04 -1.28
C ASN A 244 -3.99 -25.60 -1.92
N GLY A 245 -3.94 -25.86 -3.21
CA GLY A 245 -5.06 -26.40 -3.98
C GLY A 245 -5.25 -27.91 -3.78
N GLU A 246 -5.02 -28.68 -4.82
CA GLU A 246 -5.47 -30.07 -4.93
C GLU A 246 -4.43 -31.12 -4.52
N GLY A 247 -3.14 -30.77 -4.56
CA GLY A 247 -2.03 -31.70 -4.33
C GLY A 247 -1.44 -31.59 -2.93
N ARG A 248 -0.96 -32.73 -2.39
CA ARG A 248 -0.13 -32.74 -1.20
C ARG A 248 1.28 -32.28 -1.58
N LEU A 249 1.82 -31.33 -0.88
CA LEU A 249 3.16 -30.79 -1.11
C LEU A 249 4.09 -31.04 0.09
N LEU A 250 5.34 -31.37 -0.19
CA LEU A 250 6.42 -31.36 0.77
C LEU A 250 7.31 -30.15 0.48
N LEU A 251 7.50 -29.31 1.49
CA LEU A 251 8.25 -28.06 1.39
C LEU A 251 9.51 -28.10 2.24
N ARG A 252 10.55 -27.42 1.76
CA ARG A 252 11.69 -27.02 2.60
C ARG A 252 11.47 -25.59 3.05
N THR A 253 11.52 -25.33 4.35
CA THR A 253 11.34 -23.99 4.92
C THR A 253 12.50 -23.08 4.53
N THR A 254 12.20 -21.97 3.87
CA THR A 254 13.19 -20.97 3.41
C THR A 254 13.14 -19.66 4.20
N ALA A 255 12.00 -19.32 4.80
CA ALA A 255 11.86 -18.15 5.66
C ALA A 255 10.80 -18.38 6.75
N LEU A 256 11.03 -17.78 7.91
CA LEU A 256 10.21 -17.90 9.12
C LEU A 256 9.95 -16.53 9.75
N GLY A 257 8.85 -16.42 10.50
CA GLY A 257 8.54 -15.27 11.34
C GLY A 257 8.54 -13.94 10.58
N GLY A 258 9.39 -13.02 10.99
CA GLY A 258 9.52 -11.68 10.40
C GLY A 258 10.15 -11.64 9.01
N GLU A 259 10.80 -12.72 8.57
CA GLU A 259 11.47 -12.80 7.27
C GLU A 259 10.58 -13.36 6.16
N THR A 260 9.38 -13.80 6.46
CA THR A 260 8.41 -14.24 5.46
C THR A 260 7.94 -13.08 4.58
N VAL A 261 7.57 -13.39 3.34
CA VAL A 261 7.01 -12.40 2.40
C VAL A 261 5.78 -11.73 3.00
N LEU A 262 4.89 -12.49 3.63
CA LEU A 262 3.69 -11.95 4.28
C LEU A 262 4.05 -10.96 5.42
N ALA A 263 5.05 -11.28 6.26
CA ALA A 263 5.49 -10.37 7.31
C ALA A 263 6.11 -9.08 6.76
N LYS A 264 6.85 -9.16 5.66
CA LYS A 264 7.40 -7.98 4.96
C LYS A 264 6.30 -7.11 4.36
N ILE A 265 5.28 -7.72 3.74
CA ILE A 265 4.10 -7.02 3.22
C ILE A 265 3.37 -6.27 4.34
N ILE A 266 3.10 -6.93 5.46
CA ILE A 266 2.43 -6.32 6.62
C ILE A 266 3.24 -5.12 7.12
N ARG A 267 4.56 -5.26 7.28
CA ARG A 267 5.43 -4.12 7.68
C ARG A 267 5.37 -2.96 6.70
N LEU A 268 5.46 -3.22 5.41
CA LEU A 268 5.39 -2.16 4.39
C LEU A 268 4.07 -1.40 4.46
N VAL A 269 2.95 -2.10 4.64
CA VAL A 269 1.64 -1.45 4.78
C VAL A 269 1.53 -0.67 6.09
N GLU A 270 2.05 -1.21 7.20
CA GLU A 270 2.10 -0.50 8.49
C GLU A 270 2.96 0.76 8.41
N ASP A 271 4.15 0.68 7.81
CA ASP A 271 5.08 1.81 7.64
C ASP A 271 4.47 2.90 6.77
N ALA A 272 3.79 2.52 5.68
CA ALA A 272 3.08 3.46 4.81
C ALA A 272 1.99 4.23 5.56
N GLN A 273 1.29 3.56 6.48
CA GLN A 273 0.23 4.18 7.27
C GLN A 273 0.75 5.01 8.45
N ALA A 274 1.95 4.72 8.96
CA ALA A 274 2.56 5.41 10.09
C ALA A 274 3.28 6.71 9.68
N ALA A 275 3.84 6.78 8.48
CA ALA A 275 4.59 7.93 8.00
C ALA A 275 3.68 9.13 7.68
N LYS A 276 4.13 10.34 8.06
CA LYS A 276 3.40 11.57 7.73
C LYS A 276 3.73 12.04 6.32
N ALA A 277 2.71 12.21 5.49
CA ALA A 277 2.83 12.86 4.18
C ALA A 277 3.29 14.32 4.30
N PRO A 278 3.98 14.89 3.28
CA PRO A 278 4.35 16.30 3.26
C PRO A 278 3.16 17.24 3.47
N ILE A 279 2.01 16.96 2.87
CA ILE A 279 0.79 17.74 3.06
C ILE A 279 0.31 17.72 4.51
N GLN A 280 0.47 16.62 5.24
CA GLN A 280 0.13 16.53 6.65
C GLN A 280 1.04 17.40 7.52
N LYS A 281 2.32 17.49 7.19
CA LYS A 281 3.27 18.38 7.89
C LYS A 281 2.88 19.85 7.73
N LEU A 282 2.39 20.23 6.56
CA LEU A 282 1.86 21.57 6.30
C LEU A 282 0.61 21.86 7.11
N VAL A 283 -0.33 20.90 7.13
CA VAL A 283 -1.56 20.98 7.91
C VAL A 283 -1.26 21.14 9.41
N ASP A 284 -0.30 20.40 9.94
CA ASP A 284 0.12 20.51 11.35
C ASP A 284 0.67 21.89 11.68
N LYS A 285 1.47 22.50 10.78
CA LYS A 285 1.96 23.88 10.96
C LYS A 285 0.83 24.91 10.94
N VAL A 286 -0.10 24.78 10.01
CA VAL A 286 -1.29 25.66 9.94
C VAL A 286 -2.09 25.57 11.22
N SER A 287 -2.30 24.35 11.75
CA SER A 287 -3.03 24.13 12.99
C SER A 287 -2.39 24.79 14.20
N GLN A 288 -1.05 24.82 14.27
CA GLN A 288 -0.33 25.48 15.37
C GLN A 288 -0.56 27.01 15.41
N VAL A 289 -0.72 27.64 14.26
CA VAL A 289 -1.03 29.08 14.17
C VAL A 289 -2.51 29.33 14.36
N PHE A 290 -3.35 28.41 13.93
CA PHE A 290 -4.81 28.57 13.93
C PHE A 290 -5.40 28.65 15.35
N VAL A 291 -4.94 27.84 16.29
CA VAL A 291 -5.47 27.80 17.66
C VAL A 291 -5.28 29.14 18.41
N PRO A 292 -4.09 29.78 18.42
CA PRO A 292 -3.94 31.12 19.02
C PRO A 292 -4.81 32.19 18.35
N VAL A 293 -4.96 32.14 17.03
CA VAL A 293 -5.80 33.08 16.27
C VAL A 293 -7.27 32.93 16.67
N VAL A 294 -7.76 31.72 16.83
CA VAL A 294 -9.13 31.44 17.27
C VAL A 294 -9.40 31.95 18.69
N ILE A 295 -8.46 31.74 19.59
CA ILE A 295 -8.56 32.28 20.97
C ILE A 295 -8.66 33.81 20.93
N LEU A 296 -7.84 34.45 20.07
CA LEU A 296 -7.94 35.91 19.90
C LEU A 296 -9.31 36.35 19.35
N ILE A 297 -9.83 35.63 18.35
CA ILE A 297 -11.17 35.92 17.80
C ILE A 297 -12.24 35.76 18.87
N ALA A 298 -12.16 34.72 19.70
CA ALA A 298 -13.09 34.52 20.81
C ALA A 298 -13.02 35.66 21.83
N LEU A 299 -11.83 36.11 22.19
CA LEU A 299 -11.63 37.26 23.10
C LEU A 299 -12.15 38.57 22.48
N VAL A 300 -11.89 38.82 21.20
CA VAL A 300 -12.45 39.98 20.50
C VAL A 300 -13.97 39.93 20.42
N THR A 301 -14.53 38.74 20.15
CA THR A 301 -15.98 38.52 20.16
C THR A 301 -16.59 38.84 21.52
N LEU A 302 -15.98 38.34 22.59
CA LEU A 302 -16.40 38.64 23.96
C LEU A 302 -16.38 40.14 24.24
N GLY A 303 -15.27 40.82 23.95
CA GLY A 303 -15.09 42.24 24.16
C GLY A 303 -16.06 43.09 23.33
N ALA A 304 -16.24 42.79 22.07
CA ALA A 304 -17.15 43.50 21.17
C ALA A 304 -18.61 43.39 21.62
N TRP A 305 -19.07 42.22 22.03
CA TRP A 305 -20.43 42.07 22.55
C TRP A 305 -20.64 42.73 23.92
N LEU A 306 -19.61 42.72 24.78
CA LEU A 306 -19.67 43.49 26.05
C LEU A 306 -19.80 45.01 25.80
N VAL A 307 -19.04 45.53 24.85
CA VAL A 307 -19.12 46.94 24.43
C VAL A 307 -20.46 47.26 23.78
N ALA A 308 -21.03 46.31 23.03
CA ALA A 308 -22.37 46.45 22.45
C ALA A 308 -23.52 46.41 23.47
N GLY A 309 -23.23 46.09 24.74
CA GLY A 309 -24.19 46.15 25.84
C GLY A 309 -25.11 44.95 26.02
N VAL A 310 -24.78 43.80 25.41
CA VAL A 310 -25.61 42.58 25.53
C VAL A 310 -25.46 41.83 26.86
N GLY A 311 -24.55 42.24 27.72
CA GLY A 311 -24.27 41.60 28.99
C GLY A 311 -23.27 40.46 28.88
N LEU A 312 -22.69 40.07 30.05
CA LEU A 312 -21.63 39.07 30.13
C LEU A 312 -22.10 37.68 29.67
N GLU A 313 -23.31 37.31 30.01
CA GLU A 313 -23.88 36.00 29.70
C GLU A 313 -23.89 35.73 28.18
N GLN A 314 -24.55 36.61 27.42
CA GLN A 314 -24.66 36.44 25.97
C GLN A 314 -23.32 36.61 25.27
N ALA A 315 -22.49 37.54 25.72
CA ALA A 315 -21.15 37.73 25.18
C ALA A 315 -20.28 36.49 25.38
N LEU A 316 -20.35 35.86 26.54
CA LEU A 316 -19.60 34.65 26.85
C LEU A 316 -20.12 33.45 26.05
N VAL A 317 -21.44 33.30 25.87
CA VAL A 317 -22.05 32.25 25.03
C VAL A 317 -21.55 32.37 23.58
N ASN A 318 -21.49 33.56 23.03
CA ASN A 318 -20.98 33.80 21.67
C ASN A 318 -19.48 33.45 21.54
N ALA A 319 -18.68 33.83 22.54
CA ALA A 319 -17.26 33.48 22.55
C ALA A 319 -17.03 31.96 22.67
N VAL A 320 -17.81 31.27 23.49
CA VAL A 320 -17.78 29.82 23.62
C VAL A 320 -18.17 29.15 22.31
N ALA A 321 -19.19 29.64 21.63
CA ALA A 321 -19.58 29.15 20.32
C ALA A 321 -18.43 29.26 19.28
N VAL A 322 -17.68 30.37 19.29
CA VAL A 322 -16.48 30.55 18.46
C VAL A 322 -15.42 29.50 18.78
N LEU A 323 -15.11 29.27 20.04
CA LEU A 323 -14.12 28.27 20.47
C LEU A 323 -14.51 26.85 20.04
N VAL A 324 -15.76 26.51 20.16
CA VAL A 324 -16.27 25.17 19.84
C VAL A 324 -16.26 24.93 18.32
N ILE A 325 -16.84 25.85 17.54
CA ILE A 325 -16.93 25.68 16.07
C ILE A 325 -15.58 25.74 15.38
N ALA A 326 -14.65 26.44 15.95
CA ALA A 326 -13.31 26.59 15.41
C ALA A 326 -12.38 25.39 15.70
N CYS A 327 -12.86 24.43 16.48
CA CYS A 327 -12.09 23.20 16.75
C CYS A 327 -11.77 22.46 15.45
N PRO A 328 -10.50 22.36 15.02
CA PRO A 328 -10.13 21.70 13.76
C PRO A 328 -10.07 20.16 13.92
N CYS A 329 -11.11 19.55 14.49
CA CYS A 329 -11.13 18.13 14.85
C CYS A 329 -10.93 17.23 13.63
N ALA A 330 -11.58 17.55 12.52
CA ALA A 330 -11.51 16.77 11.30
C ALA A 330 -10.20 17.00 10.52
N LEU A 331 -9.50 18.10 10.76
CA LEU A 331 -8.29 18.46 10.03
C LEU A 331 -7.15 17.45 10.26
N GLY A 332 -6.97 17.00 11.49
CA GLY A 332 -5.98 15.99 11.86
C GLY A 332 -6.25 14.60 11.27
N LEU A 333 -7.45 14.38 10.76
CA LEU A 333 -7.90 13.11 10.17
C LEU A 333 -7.91 13.09 8.65
N ALA A 334 -7.99 14.26 8.03
CA ALA A 334 -8.21 14.42 6.61
C ALA A 334 -7.19 13.63 5.76
N THR A 335 -5.92 13.72 6.12
CA THR A 335 -4.82 13.02 5.43
C THR A 335 -4.67 11.57 5.87
N PRO A 336 -4.53 11.25 7.17
CA PRO A 336 -4.28 9.88 7.60
C PRO A 336 -5.36 8.89 7.18
N THR A 337 -6.63 9.26 7.26
CA THR A 337 -7.74 8.36 6.88
C THR A 337 -7.75 8.04 5.40
N ALA A 338 -7.47 9.01 4.55
CA ALA A 338 -7.37 8.81 3.10
C ALA A 338 -6.16 7.92 2.75
N ILE A 339 -5.01 8.15 3.36
CA ILE A 339 -3.81 7.34 3.16
C ILE A 339 -4.04 5.90 3.61
N MET A 340 -4.62 5.68 4.79
CA MET A 340 -4.93 4.35 5.30
C MET A 340 -5.90 3.60 4.36
N ALA A 341 -6.94 4.27 3.88
CA ALA A 341 -7.90 3.68 2.95
C ALA A 341 -7.26 3.38 1.59
N GLY A 342 -6.48 4.31 1.04
CA GLY A 342 -5.83 4.17 -0.25
C GLY A 342 -4.74 3.10 -0.26
N THR A 343 -3.85 3.11 0.72
CA THR A 343 -2.79 2.08 0.85
C THR A 343 -3.37 0.70 1.15
N GLY A 344 -4.42 0.63 1.95
CA GLY A 344 -5.11 -0.61 2.27
C GLY A 344 -5.79 -1.24 1.06
N VAL A 345 -6.47 -0.44 0.25
CA VAL A 345 -7.10 -0.92 -0.99
C VAL A 345 -6.06 -1.32 -2.04
N ALA A 346 -4.98 -0.54 -2.18
CA ALA A 346 -3.87 -0.87 -3.07
C ALA A 346 -3.24 -2.21 -2.72
N ALA A 347 -2.99 -2.46 -1.43
CA ALA A 347 -2.41 -3.71 -0.95
C ALA A 347 -3.26 -4.94 -1.30
N ARG A 348 -4.59 -4.83 -1.27
CA ARG A 348 -5.50 -5.92 -1.69
C ARG A 348 -5.35 -6.30 -3.16
N HIS A 349 -4.88 -5.39 -3.99
CA HIS A 349 -4.65 -5.61 -5.42
C HIS A 349 -3.18 -5.87 -5.74
N GLY A 350 -2.35 -6.14 -4.73
CA GLY A 350 -0.93 -6.43 -4.90
C GLY A 350 -0.05 -5.21 -5.15
N ILE A 351 -0.53 -4.02 -4.82
CA ILE A 351 0.21 -2.75 -4.93
C ILE A 351 0.61 -2.30 -3.52
N LEU A 352 1.91 -2.37 -3.21
CA LEU A 352 2.45 -1.99 -1.91
C LEU A 352 3.11 -0.62 -1.99
N ILE A 353 2.61 0.33 -1.21
CA ILE A 353 3.14 1.69 -1.12
C ILE A 353 3.99 1.77 0.14
N LYS A 354 5.28 2.11 -0.01
CA LYS A 354 6.27 2.10 1.07
C LYS A 354 6.00 3.18 2.12
N ASP A 355 5.59 4.38 1.69
CA ASP A 355 5.34 5.51 2.55
C ASP A 355 4.34 6.49 1.94
N ALA A 356 3.85 7.40 2.77
CA ALA A 356 2.90 8.41 2.36
C ALA A 356 3.49 9.43 1.37
N GLU A 357 4.80 9.66 1.42
CA GLU A 357 5.49 10.55 0.49
C GLU A 357 5.48 9.96 -0.92
N SER A 358 5.77 8.67 -1.07
CA SER A 358 5.70 7.96 -2.35
C SER A 358 4.30 8.03 -2.96
N LEU A 359 3.25 7.87 -2.15
CA LEU A 359 1.87 8.02 -2.59
C LEU A 359 1.58 9.45 -3.08
N GLU A 360 2.04 10.46 -2.32
CA GLU A 360 1.84 11.86 -2.68
C GLU A 360 2.59 12.23 -3.96
N VAL A 361 3.84 11.77 -4.14
CA VAL A 361 4.62 12.01 -5.36
C VAL A 361 4.01 11.28 -6.56
N ALA A 362 3.54 10.07 -6.38
CA ALA A 362 2.97 9.25 -7.46
C ALA A 362 1.74 9.89 -8.10
N HIS A 363 0.96 10.71 -7.38
CA HIS A 363 -0.18 11.41 -7.98
C HIS A 363 0.22 12.42 -9.05
N ALA A 364 1.42 12.99 -8.93
CA ALA A 364 1.94 14.06 -9.80
C ALA A 364 2.77 13.52 -10.98
N VAL A 365 2.95 12.21 -11.12
CA VAL A 365 3.75 11.60 -12.19
C VAL A 365 3.24 12.00 -13.56
N THR A 366 4.14 12.50 -14.40
CA THR A 366 3.89 12.91 -15.78
C THR A 366 4.61 12.04 -16.81
N SER A 367 5.63 11.31 -16.36
CA SER A 367 6.42 10.41 -17.22
C SER A 367 6.74 9.12 -16.49
N VAL A 368 6.65 8.01 -17.19
CA VAL A 368 7.04 6.69 -16.69
C VAL A 368 8.15 6.15 -17.56
N ALA A 369 9.29 5.87 -16.96
CA ALA A 369 10.42 5.21 -17.60
C ALA A 369 10.37 3.71 -17.28
N PHE A 370 10.27 2.87 -18.29
CA PHE A 370 10.26 1.43 -18.15
C PHE A 370 11.63 0.85 -18.48
N ASP A 371 12.15 -0.01 -17.62
CA ASP A 371 13.14 -0.98 -18.04
C ASP A 371 12.47 -1.98 -19.00
N LYS A 372 13.22 -2.48 -19.99
CA LYS A 372 12.68 -3.44 -20.96
C LYS A 372 12.59 -4.86 -20.38
N THR A 373 13.72 -5.38 -19.98
CA THR A 373 13.89 -6.79 -19.64
C THR A 373 13.32 -7.11 -18.26
N GLY A 374 12.43 -8.10 -18.19
CA GLY A 374 11.79 -8.49 -16.94
C GLY A 374 10.63 -7.58 -16.49
N THR A 375 10.54 -6.38 -17.04
CA THR A 375 9.48 -5.40 -16.72
C THR A 375 8.36 -5.42 -17.77
N LEU A 376 8.65 -5.03 -18.99
CA LEU A 376 7.72 -5.11 -20.13
C LEU A 376 7.77 -6.45 -20.85
N THR A 377 8.87 -7.17 -20.69
CA THR A 377 9.11 -8.48 -21.25
C THR A 377 9.23 -9.54 -20.15
N SER A 378 9.12 -10.81 -20.54
CA SER A 378 9.15 -11.93 -19.59
C SER A 378 10.51 -12.13 -18.89
N GLY A 379 11.60 -11.57 -19.46
CA GLY A 379 12.96 -11.77 -19.01
C GLY A 379 13.51 -13.17 -19.28
N ARG A 380 12.78 -13.96 -20.07
CA ARG A 380 13.18 -15.33 -20.45
C ARG A 380 13.20 -15.44 -21.95
N PRO A 381 14.27 -15.98 -22.56
CA PRO A 381 14.32 -16.25 -23.98
C PRO A 381 13.18 -17.20 -24.39
N GLN A 382 12.51 -16.87 -25.48
CA GLN A 382 11.50 -17.72 -26.10
C GLN A 382 11.77 -17.81 -27.60
N ILE A 383 11.26 -18.84 -28.25
CA ILE A 383 11.27 -18.92 -29.71
C ILE A 383 10.25 -17.93 -30.25
N ILE A 384 10.72 -16.87 -30.87
CA ILE A 384 9.86 -15.83 -31.47
C ILE A 384 9.51 -16.19 -32.92
N HIS A 385 10.50 -16.62 -33.67
CA HIS A 385 10.35 -17.08 -35.07
C HIS A 385 11.02 -18.42 -35.30
N LEU A 386 10.44 -19.21 -36.18
CA LEU A 386 10.94 -20.50 -36.58
C LEU A 386 10.83 -20.62 -38.11
N GLY A 387 11.98 -20.75 -38.77
CA GLY A 387 12.10 -20.89 -40.23
C GLY A 387 12.47 -22.30 -40.63
N GLY A 388 11.77 -22.84 -41.62
CA GLY A 388 11.95 -24.17 -42.17
C GLY A 388 10.63 -24.80 -42.61
N ASP A 389 10.72 -25.89 -43.37
CA ASP A 389 9.54 -26.49 -44.01
C ASP A 389 8.60 -27.22 -43.03
N ASP A 390 9.17 -27.92 -42.06
CA ASP A 390 8.41 -28.68 -41.05
C ASP A 390 8.78 -28.23 -39.63
N GLN A 391 8.01 -27.27 -39.11
CA GLN A 391 8.27 -26.65 -37.81
C GLN A 391 8.18 -27.65 -36.63
N GLU A 392 7.28 -28.62 -36.68
CA GLU A 392 7.14 -29.62 -35.62
C GLU A 392 8.33 -30.55 -35.56
N GLN A 393 8.79 -31.00 -36.72
CA GLN A 393 9.98 -31.80 -36.80
C GLN A 393 11.24 -31.06 -36.36
N LEU A 394 11.36 -29.77 -36.73
CA LEU A 394 12.46 -28.92 -36.29
C LEU A 394 12.51 -28.77 -34.79
N LEU A 395 11.37 -28.55 -34.15
CA LEU A 395 11.24 -28.47 -32.69
C LEU A 395 11.62 -29.80 -32.02
N ARG A 396 11.11 -30.92 -32.51
CA ARG A 396 11.42 -32.25 -31.97
C ARG A 396 12.93 -32.57 -32.05
N LEU A 397 13.56 -32.30 -33.17
CA LEU A 397 14.99 -32.57 -33.40
C LEU A 397 15.85 -31.61 -32.54
N ALA A 398 15.51 -30.33 -32.50
CA ALA A 398 16.20 -29.36 -31.65
C ALA A 398 16.00 -29.67 -30.15
N GLY A 399 14.81 -30.07 -29.75
CA GLY A 399 14.49 -30.52 -28.39
C GLY A 399 15.32 -31.73 -27.97
N ALA A 400 15.49 -32.69 -28.86
CA ALA A 400 16.36 -33.85 -28.64
C ALA A 400 17.81 -33.46 -28.33
N LEU A 401 18.40 -32.57 -29.14
CA LEU A 401 19.75 -32.05 -28.92
C LEU A 401 19.87 -31.27 -27.60
N GLN A 402 18.86 -30.55 -27.20
CA GLN A 402 18.86 -29.69 -26.02
C GLN A 402 18.45 -30.43 -24.73
N ARG A 403 18.11 -31.70 -24.82
CA ARG A 403 17.72 -32.52 -23.66
C ARG A 403 18.91 -32.64 -22.69
N GLY A 404 18.66 -32.18 -21.44
CA GLY A 404 19.69 -32.18 -20.41
C GLY A 404 20.61 -30.96 -20.40
N SER A 405 20.38 -29.99 -21.27
CA SER A 405 21.09 -28.71 -21.23
C SER A 405 20.39 -27.71 -20.30
N GLU A 406 21.16 -27.08 -19.43
CA GLU A 406 20.69 -26.01 -18.52
C GLU A 406 20.72 -24.61 -19.18
N HIS A 407 21.14 -24.55 -20.45
CA HIS A 407 21.22 -23.26 -21.14
C HIS A 407 19.83 -22.65 -21.33
N PRO A 408 19.63 -21.30 -21.13
CA PRO A 408 18.31 -20.65 -21.26
C PRO A 408 17.63 -20.90 -22.63
N LEU A 409 18.38 -20.91 -23.70
CA LEU A 409 17.83 -21.22 -25.04
C LEU A 409 17.36 -22.67 -25.18
N ALA A 410 18.01 -23.60 -24.48
CA ALA A 410 17.60 -25.02 -24.45
C ALA A 410 16.22 -25.14 -23.74
N LYS A 411 16.08 -24.46 -22.62
CA LYS A 411 14.78 -24.42 -21.90
C LYS A 411 13.66 -23.87 -22.79
N ALA A 412 13.92 -22.82 -23.55
CA ALA A 412 12.96 -22.25 -24.48
C ALA A 412 12.52 -23.23 -25.58
N VAL A 413 13.42 -24.05 -26.10
CA VAL A 413 13.08 -25.08 -27.08
C VAL A 413 12.24 -26.19 -26.46
N LEU A 414 12.63 -26.67 -25.28
CA LEU A 414 11.92 -27.75 -24.57
C LEU A 414 10.52 -27.31 -24.09
N GLU A 415 10.39 -26.08 -23.61
CA GLU A 415 9.09 -25.48 -23.26
C GLU A 415 8.16 -25.41 -24.48
N ARG A 416 8.67 -24.98 -25.63
CA ARG A 416 7.89 -24.94 -26.88
C ARG A 416 7.47 -26.33 -27.36
N CYS A 417 8.32 -27.35 -27.16
CA CYS A 417 7.93 -28.74 -27.44
C CYS A 417 6.79 -29.21 -26.51
N ALA A 418 6.88 -28.89 -25.21
CA ALA A 418 5.86 -29.23 -24.23
C ALA A 418 4.52 -28.51 -24.51
N GLU A 419 4.54 -27.21 -24.85
CA GLU A 419 3.34 -26.43 -25.21
C GLU A 419 2.57 -27.01 -26.41
N ARG A 420 3.28 -27.71 -27.31
CA ARG A 420 2.70 -28.34 -28.52
C ARG A 420 2.49 -29.84 -28.36
N ASP A 421 2.64 -30.40 -27.16
CA ASP A 421 2.55 -31.82 -26.86
C ASP A 421 3.42 -32.69 -27.80
N LEU A 422 4.62 -32.18 -28.16
CA LEU A 422 5.52 -32.90 -29.05
C LEU A 422 6.37 -33.89 -28.25
N GLU A 423 6.40 -35.14 -28.72
CA GLU A 423 7.32 -36.17 -28.18
C GLU A 423 8.72 -35.92 -28.67
N VAL A 424 9.64 -35.64 -27.72
CA VAL A 424 11.05 -35.36 -28.00
C VAL A 424 11.83 -36.70 -28.08
N PRO A 425 12.45 -37.03 -29.21
CA PRO A 425 13.20 -38.29 -29.35
C PRO A 425 14.47 -38.30 -28.49
N PRO A 426 15.01 -39.48 -28.19
CA PRO A 426 16.30 -39.59 -27.50
C PRO A 426 17.46 -39.10 -28.36
N VAL A 427 18.47 -38.55 -27.71
CA VAL A 427 19.74 -38.14 -28.32
C VAL A 427 20.86 -39.09 -27.89
N ASN A 428 21.67 -39.50 -28.83
CA ASN A 428 22.91 -40.28 -28.59
C ASN A 428 24.14 -39.40 -28.88
N ALA A 429 25.25 -39.70 -28.20
CA ALA A 429 26.54 -39.02 -28.43
C ALA A 429 26.40 -37.46 -28.37
N SER A 430 25.61 -36.93 -27.46
CA SER A 430 25.46 -35.48 -27.29
C SER A 430 26.76 -34.85 -26.81
N GLN A 431 27.22 -33.79 -27.49
CA GLN A 431 28.45 -33.07 -27.21
C GLN A 431 28.23 -31.58 -27.33
N ALA A 432 28.52 -30.83 -26.25
CA ALA A 432 28.58 -29.39 -26.30
C ALA A 432 29.81 -28.90 -27.06
N LEU A 433 29.59 -27.93 -27.94
CA LEU A 433 30.65 -27.26 -28.74
C LEU A 433 30.84 -25.87 -28.12
N SER A 434 31.92 -25.68 -27.36
CA SER A 434 32.16 -24.44 -26.61
C SER A 434 32.09 -23.20 -27.52
N GLY A 435 31.17 -22.26 -27.15
CA GLY A 435 30.94 -20.99 -27.87
C GLY A 435 30.30 -21.13 -29.26
N ARG A 436 29.84 -22.32 -29.67
CA ARG A 436 29.28 -22.61 -30.99
C ARG A 436 27.88 -23.23 -30.96
N GLY A 437 27.65 -24.18 -30.05
CA GLY A 437 26.38 -24.87 -29.96
C GLY A 437 26.49 -26.28 -29.38
N ILE A 438 25.65 -27.18 -29.86
CA ILE A 438 25.57 -28.58 -29.44
C ILE A 438 25.42 -29.49 -30.67
N GLN A 439 25.99 -30.67 -30.63
CA GLN A 439 25.80 -31.71 -31.65
C GLN A 439 25.42 -33.04 -31.02
N GLY A 440 24.81 -33.91 -31.79
CA GLY A 440 24.43 -35.25 -31.35
C GLY A 440 23.80 -36.07 -32.46
N GLU A 441 23.50 -37.32 -32.17
CA GLU A 441 22.81 -38.24 -33.08
C GLU A 441 21.37 -38.41 -32.63
N VAL A 442 20.42 -38.09 -33.51
CA VAL A 442 18.98 -38.17 -33.29
C VAL A 442 18.38 -38.94 -34.47
N GLU A 443 17.65 -40.01 -34.17
CA GLU A 443 16.99 -40.87 -35.20
C GLU A 443 17.93 -41.32 -36.32
N GLY A 444 19.20 -41.64 -35.98
CA GLY A 444 20.21 -42.08 -36.93
C GLY A 444 20.82 -40.97 -37.81
N ARG A 445 20.49 -39.73 -37.50
CA ARG A 445 21.02 -38.53 -38.20
C ARG A 445 21.95 -37.76 -37.28
N ARG A 446 23.10 -37.36 -37.80
CA ARG A 446 23.98 -36.47 -37.03
C ARG A 446 23.58 -35.02 -37.23
N LEU A 447 23.15 -34.42 -36.13
CA LEU A 447 22.65 -33.07 -36.13
C LEU A 447 23.50 -32.14 -35.27
N ALA A 448 23.44 -30.85 -35.58
CA ALA A 448 24.04 -29.82 -34.75
C ALA A 448 23.07 -28.60 -34.66
N LEU A 449 23.04 -27.96 -33.51
CA LEU A 449 22.28 -26.73 -33.27
C LEU A 449 23.24 -25.68 -32.71
N GLY A 450 23.36 -24.54 -33.37
CA GLY A 450 24.28 -23.51 -32.92
C GLY A 450 24.23 -22.20 -33.68
N ASN A 451 25.16 -21.32 -33.35
CA ASN A 451 25.23 -19.96 -33.87
C ASN A 451 25.80 -19.89 -35.30
N ARG A 452 25.90 -18.67 -35.83
CA ARG A 452 26.42 -18.39 -37.15
C ARG A 452 27.85 -18.99 -37.37
N ARG A 453 28.69 -18.94 -36.34
CA ARG A 453 30.03 -19.48 -36.41
C ARG A 453 30.04 -21.00 -36.70
N LEU A 454 29.10 -21.74 -36.10
CA LEU A 454 28.96 -23.18 -36.36
C LEU A 454 28.55 -23.41 -37.83
N LEU A 455 27.63 -22.63 -38.37
CA LEU A 455 27.23 -22.70 -39.77
C LEU A 455 28.39 -22.48 -40.70
N ASP A 456 29.21 -21.45 -40.45
CA ASP A 456 30.36 -21.10 -41.28
C ASP A 456 31.47 -22.16 -41.19
N GLU A 457 31.74 -22.73 -40.01
CA GLU A 457 32.71 -23.84 -39.82
C GLU A 457 32.30 -25.12 -40.54
N GLN A 458 30.99 -25.36 -40.71
CA GLN A 458 30.49 -26.49 -41.48
C GLN A 458 30.42 -26.22 -42.99
N GLU A 459 30.86 -25.04 -43.44
CA GLU A 459 30.84 -24.59 -44.84
C GLU A 459 29.45 -24.65 -45.47
N LEU A 460 28.39 -24.45 -44.64
CA LEU A 460 27.01 -24.42 -45.04
C LEU A 460 26.53 -23.00 -45.31
N LYS A 461 25.71 -22.83 -46.35
CA LYS A 461 25.09 -21.54 -46.68
C LYS A 461 23.67 -21.49 -46.15
N PRO A 462 23.21 -20.31 -45.70
CA PRO A 462 21.83 -20.12 -45.19
C PRO A 462 20.71 -20.48 -46.19
N GLY A 463 20.99 -20.45 -47.49
CA GLY A 463 20.01 -20.79 -48.52
C GLY A 463 18.78 -19.89 -48.49
N ALA A 464 17.62 -20.50 -48.59
CA ALA A 464 16.34 -19.80 -48.54
C ALA A 464 16.06 -19.02 -47.23
N LEU A 465 16.78 -19.36 -46.15
CA LEU A 465 16.62 -18.72 -44.85
C LEU A 465 17.47 -17.44 -44.66
N ALA A 466 18.29 -17.08 -45.68
CA ALA A 466 19.21 -15.95 -45.57
C ALA A 466 18.49 -14.61 -45.37
N SER A 467 17.37 -14.38 -46.03
CA SER A 467 16.56 -13.15 -45.88
C SER A 467 15.93 -13.10 -44.49
N ALA A 468 15.28 -14.18 -44.05
CA ALA A 468 14.68 -14.26 -42.73
C ALA A 468 15.74 -14.07 -41.61
N ALA A 469 16.93 -14.66 -41.78
CA ALA A 469 18.02 -14.48 -40.82
C ALA A 469 18.47 -13.01 -40.73
N ALA A 470 18.61 -12.31 -41.84
CA ALA A 470 18.98 -10.89 -41.86
C ALA A 470 17.90 -10.02 -41.21
N ASP A 471 16.63 -10.27 -41.48
CA ASP A 471 15.51 -9.53 -40.92
C ASP A 471 15.45 -9.75 -39.39
N TRP A 472 15.59 -10.98 -38.94
CA TRP A 472 15.52 -11.31 -37.50
C TRP A 472 16.78 -10.84 -36.72
N GLU A 473 17.95 -10.83 -37.35
CA GLU A 473 19.15 -10.19 -36.78
C GLU A 473 18.95 -8.67 -36.65
N ALA A 474 18.33 -8.02 -37.63
CA ALA A 474 18.01 -6.60 -37.57
C ALA A 474 16.99 -6.26 -36.44
N GLU A 475 16.11 -7.20 -36.14
CA GLU A 475 15.23 -7.13 -34.96
C GLU A 475 15.95 -7.38 -33.62
N GLY A 476 17.24 -7.67 -33.64
CA GLY A 476 18.03 -7.96 -32.43
C GLY A 476 17.78 -9.36 -31.86
N ARG A 477 17.30 -10.31 -32.67
CA ARG A 477 17.06 -11.67 -32.21
C ARG A 477 18.35 -12.46 -32.14
N THR A 478 18.41 -13.43 -31.22
CA THR A 478 19.50 -14.42 -31.16
C THR A 478 19.14 -15.58 -32.08
N LEU A 479 20.01 -15.86 -33.05
CA LEU A 479 19.78 -16.91 -34.04
C LEU A 479 20.50 -18.20 -33.69
N SER A 480 19.82 -19.33 -33.87
CA SER A 480 20.40 -20.67 -33.86
C SER A 480 19.98 -21.47 -35.07
N TRP A 481 20.96 -22.08 -35.70
CA TRP A 481 20.81 -22.87 -36.92
C TRP A 481 20.76 -24.35 -36.56
N LEU A 482 19.75 -25.05 -37.04
CA LEU A 482 19.68 -26.52 -36.98
C LEU A 482 20.23 -27.09 -38.26
N LEU A 483 21.32 -27.86 -38.13
CA LEU A 483 22.09 -28.43 -39.23
C LEU A 483 21.99 -29.95 -39.22
N GLU A 484 21.90 -30.54 -40.36
CA GLU A 484 22.17 -31.96 -40.58
C GLU A 484 23.62 -32.11 -41.11
N LEU A 485 24.43 -32.92 -40.43
CA LEU A 485 25.84 -33.14 -40.75
C LEU A 485 26.03 -34.49 -41.45
N ALA A 486 25.16 -35.47 -41.21
CA ALA A 486 25.10 -36.76 -41.87
C ALA A 486 23.64 -37.31 -41.83
N PRO A 487 23.19 -38.02 -42.87
CA PRO A 487 23.92 -38.48 -44.07
C PRO A 487 24.22 -37.36 -45.08
N GLU A 488 23.45 -36.28 -45.10
CA GLU A 488 23.66 -35.15 -46.00
C GLU A 488 23.92 -33.87 -45.23
N LYS A 489 24.89 -33.05 -45.66
CA LYS A 489 25.13 -31.74 -45.06
C LYS A 489 24.13 -30.72 -45.60
N ARG A 490 23.22 -30.23 -44.74
CA ARG A 490 22.24 -29.18 -45.09
C ARG A 490 21.77 -28.43 -43.89
N VAL A 491 21.22 -27.25 -44.12
CA VAL A 491 20.50 -26.47 -43.14
C VAL A 491 19.04 -26.95 -43.08
N LEU A 492 18.60 -27.40 -41.91
CA LEU A 492 17.24 -27.85 -41.68
C LEU A 492 16.32 -26.71 -41.30
N GLY A 493 16.79 -25.79 -40.45
CA GLY A 493 15.97 -24.70 -39.98
C GLY A 493 16.73 -23.64 -39.19
N LEU A 494 16.00 -22.59 -38.86
CA LEU A 494 16.51 -21.44 -38.16
C LEU A 494 15.55 -21.06 -37.00
N PHE A 495 16.11 -20.93 -35.84
CA PHE A 495 15.44 -20.51 -34.63
C PHE A 495 15.84 -19.09 -34.31
N ALA A 496 14.87 -18.20 -34.09
CA ALA A 496 15.11 -16.86 -33.58
C ALA A 496 14.55 -16.74 -32.15
N PHE A 497 15.43 -16.48 -31.24
CA PHE A 497 15.09 -16.30 -29.81
C PHE A 497 15.05 -14.83 -29.47
N GLY A 498 14.13 -14.49 -28.62
CA GLY A 498 13.99 -13.15 -28.08
C GLY A 498 13.19 -13.19 -26.79
N ASP A 499 13.11 -12.04 -26.15
CA ASP A 499 12.29 -11.87 -24.98
C ASP A 499 10.88 -11.44 -25.43
N SER A 500 9.86 -12.15 -24.97
CA SER A 500 8.47 -11.86 -25.33
C SER A 500 7.89 -10.75 -24.46
N LEU A 501 7.01 -9.94 -25.05
CA LEU A 501 6.24 -8.97 -24.28
C LEU A 501 5.33 -9.69 -23.28
N LYS A 502 5.25 -9.13 -22.08
CA LYS A 502 4.28 -9.58 -21.09
C LYS A 502 2.86 -9.24 -21.54
N ASP A 503 1.92 -10.09 -21.16
CA ASP A 503 0.50 -9.78 -21.30
C ASP A 503 0.18 -8.49 -20.54
N GLY A 504 -0.59 -7.61 -21.18
CA GLY A 504 -0.95 -6.34 -20.58
C GLY A 504 0.07 -5.20 -20.74
N ALA A 505 1.26 -5.43 -21.33
CA ALA A 505 2.24 -4.36 -21.54
C ALA A 505 1.72 -3.25 -22.46
N ALA A 506 1.11 -3.61 -23.58
CA ALA A 506 0.50 -2.65 -24.51
C ALA A 506 -0.69 -1.90 -23.87
N GLU A 507 -1.53 -2.62 -23.14
CA GLU A 507 -2.66 -2.04 -22.39
C GLU A 507 -2.17 -1.05 -21.32
N ALA A 508 -1.09 -1.36 -20.63
CA ALA A 508 -0.49 -0.48 -19.62
C ALA A 508 0.00 0.83 -20.24
N VAL A 509 0.70 0.77 -21.36
CA VAL A 509 1.20 1.97 -22.07
C VAL A 509 0.05 2.81 -22.59
N GLU A 510 -0.99 2.19 -23.14
CA GLU A 510 -2.19 2.90 -23.60
C GLU A 510 -2.95 3.56 -22.44
N ALA A 511 -3.13 2.87 -21.33
CA ALA A 511 -3.77 3.42 -20.14
C ALA A 511 -3.00 4.62 -19.55
N LEU A 512 -1.67 4.64 -19.65
CA LEU A 512 -0.84 5.80 -19.27
C LEU A 512 -1.04 6.96 -20.26
N ARG A 513 -1.09 6.67 -21.56
CA ARG A 513 -1.32 7.68 -22.60
C ARG A 513 -2.68 8.35 -22.44
N GLU A 514 -3.74 7.61 -22.16
CA GLU A 514 -5.08 8.14 -21.89
C GLU A 514 -5.11 9.10 -20.69
N ARG A 515 -4.13 9.01 -19.81
CA ARG A 515 -3.96 9.89 -18.62
C ARG A 515 -2.93 11.01 -18.82
N ASP A 516 -2.52 11.26 -20.06
CA ASP A 516 -1.47 12.23 -20.41
C ASP A 516 -0.13 11.95 -19.73
N ILE A 517 0.19 10.68 -19.50
CA ILE A 517 1.47 10.24 -18.95
C ILE A 517 2.32 9.67 -20.09
N HIS A 518 3.50 10.25 -20.29
CA HIS A 518 4.44 9.82 -21.32
C HIS A 518 5.21 8.58 -20.86
N SER A 519 5.36 7.61 -21.75
CA SER A 519 6.16 6.41 -21.52
C SER A 519 7.51 6.54 -22.22
N HIS A 520 8.57 6.12 -21.51
CA HIS A 520 9.94 6.05 -21.98
C HIS A 520 10.45 4.62 -21.84
N LEU A 521 11.21 4.14 -22.80
CA LEU A 521 11.87 2.83 -22.73
C LEU A 521 13.36 3.03 -22.48
N ILE A 522 13.87 2.44 -21.40
CA ILE A 522 15.31 2.46 -21.07
C ILE A 522 15.80 1.02 -21.07
N THR A 523 16.82 0.70 -21.86
CA THR A 523 17.34 -0.65 -21.97
C THR A 523 18.83 -0.67 -22.29
N GLY A 524 19.53 -1.68 -21.78
CA GLY A 524 20.92 -2.00 -22.18
C GLY A 524 21.02 -2.73 -23.53
N ASP A 525 19.90 -3.15 -24.10
CA ASP A 525 19.87 -3.85 -25.37
C ASP A 525 20.20 -2.93 -26.56
N ASN A 526 20.53 -3.55 -27.70
CA ASN A 526 20.78 -2.82 -28.91
C ASN A 526 19.53 -2.07 -29.43
N ARG A 527 19.77 -1.10 -30.31
CA ARG A 527 18.72 -0.24 -30.88
C ARG A 527 17.65 -1.03 -31.64
N GLY A 528 18.03 -2.11 -32.32
CA GLY A 528 17.09 -2.94 -33.10
C GLY A 528 16.08 -3.64 -32.20
N SER A 529 16.55 -4.29 -31.14
CA SER A 529 15.69 -4.96 -30.16
C SER A 529 14.79 -3.95 -29.42
N ALA A 530 15.35 -2.83 -29.03
CA ALA A 530 14.59 -1.76 -28.36
C ALA A 530 13.50 -1.16 -29.28
N ALA A 531 13.81 -0.93 -30.55
CA ALA A 531 12.86 -0.38 -31.52
C ALA A 531 11.68 -1.30 -31.77
N VAL A 532 11.87 -2.60 -31.83
CA VAL A 532 10.79 -3.60 -32.01
C VAL A 532 9.81 -3.54 -30.84
N VAL A 533 10.30 -3.52 -29.62
CA VAL A 533 9.48 -3.42 -28.41
C VAL A 533 8.76 -2.09 -28.35
N ALA A 534 9.45 -0.99 -28.60
CA ALA A 534 8.86 0.36 -28.56
C ALA A 534 7.76 0.52 -29.60
N LYS A 535 7.94 0.03 -30.81
CA LYS A 535 6.94 0.04 -31.88
C LYS A 535 5.70 -0.79 -31.51
N ALA A 536 5.92 -1.98 -30.96
CA ALA A 536 4.81 -2.85 -30.54
C ALA A 536 3.98 -2.25 -29.42
N LEU A 537 4.58 -1.45 -28.52
CA LEU A 537 3.91 -0.80 -27.39
C LEU A 537 3.47 0.64 -27.69
N GLY A 538 3.89 1.23 -28.80
CA GLY A 538 3.61 2.64 -29.13
C GLY A 538 4.40 3.62 -28.24
N ILE A 539 5.61 3.27 -27.85
CA ILE A 539 6.53 4.14 -27.10
C ILE A 539 7.44 4.87 -28.10
N ASP A 540 7.41 6.20 -28.09
CA ASP A 540 8.18 7.02 -29.02
C ASP A 540 9.58 7.37 -28.49
N ASP A 541 9.75 7.46 -27.18
CA ASP A 541 11.01 7.87 -26.54
C ASP A 541 11.80 6.65 -26.05
N VAL A 542 12.87 6.32 -26.76
CA VAL A 542 13.67 5.12 -26.53
C VAL A 542 15.10 5.47 -26.23
N HIS A 543 15.62 4.96 -25.12
CA HIS A 543 17.03 5.03 -24.71
C HIS A 543 17.62 3.63 -24.73
N ALA A 544 18.26 3.27 -25.85
CA ALA A 544 18.93 1.99 -26.03
C ALA A 544 20.41 2.06 -25.69
N GLU A 545 21.05 0.88 -25.51
CA GLU A 545 22.47 0.74 -25.22
C GLU A 545 22.92 1.48 -23.94
N VAL A 546 21.99 1.62 -22.99
CA VAL A 546 22.26 2.28 -21.68
C VAL A 546 22.89 1.27 -20.73
N LEU A 547 24.08 1.55 -20.26
CA LEU A 547 24.74 0.71 -19.25
C LEU A 547 23.96 0.76 -17.92
N PRO A 548 24.00 -0.30 -17.11
CA PRO A 548 23.32 -0.31 -15.80
C PRO A 548 23.68 0.88 -14.91
N ALA A 549 24.94 1.31 -14.93
CA ALA A 549 25.42 2.48 -14.18
C ALA A 549 24.83 3.81 -14.71
N ASP A 550 24.49 3.89 -15.99
CA ASP A 550 24.01 5.10 -16.65
C ASP A 550 22.48 5.23 -16.65
N LYS A 551 21.75 4.19 -16.28
CA LYS A 551 20.28 4.23 -16.17
C LYS A 551 19.81 5.31 -15.19
N ALA A 552 20.47 5.43 -14.04
CA ALA A 552 20.17 6.47 -13.05
C ALA A 552 20.40 7.88 -13.62
N ALA A 553 21.46 8.08 -14.40
CA ALA A 553 21.72 9.36 -15.06
C ALA A 553 20.67 9.72 -16.12
N THR A 554 20.19 8.74 -16.87
CA THR A 554 19.10 8.92 -17.85
C THR A 554 17.80 9.34 -17.16
N VAL A 555 17.46 8.71 -16.04
CA VAL A 555 16.30 9.09 -15.21
C VAL A 555 16.46 10.51 -14.68
N ALA A 556 17.65 10.87 -14.18
CA ALA A 556 17.94 12.21 -13.68
C ALA A 556 17.82 13.28 -14.79
N GLU A 557 18.20 12.96 -16.02
CA GLU A 557 18.03 13.84 -17.18
C GLU A 557 16.55 14.09 -17.47
N LEU A 558 15.72 13.08 -17.43
CA LEU A 558 14.26 13.21 -17.60
C LEU A 558 13.65 14.11 -16.53
N LYS A 559 14.07 13.98 -15.27
CA LYS A 559 13.66 14.85 -14.16
C LYS A 559 14.08 16.30 -14.42
N GLY A 560 15.29 16.53 -14.93
CA GLY A 560 15.84 17.86 -15.24
C GLY A 560 15.04 18.62 -16.30
N ARG A 561 14.21 17.94 -17.08
CA ARG A 561 13.31 18.54 -18.07
C ARG A 561 11.98 19.04 -17.48
N GLY A 562 11.86 19.11 -16.14
CA GLY A 562 10.67 19.59 -15.45
C GLY A 562 9.56 18.55 -15.35
N ARG A 563 9.86 17.26 -15.55
CA ARG A 563 8.92 16.14 -15.45
C ARG A 563 9.01 15.49 -14.08
N VAL A 564 7.86 14.97 -13.62
CA VAL A 564 7.82 14.06 -12.47
C VAL A 564 7.89 12.64 -13.00
N VAL A 565 8.97 11.94 -12.70
CA VAL A 565 9.34 10.67 -13.32
C VAL A 565 9.15 9.51 -12.35
N ALA A 566 8.37 8.50 -12.78
CA ALA A 566 8.36 7.17 -12.19
C ALA A 566 9.29 6.25 -12.98
N MET A 567 10.14 5.50 -12.30
CA MET A 567 10.96 4.45 -12.90
C MET A 567 10.38 3.08 -12.53
N VAL A 568 10.16 2.24 -13.53
CA VAL A 568 9.67 0.87 -13.35
C VAL A 568 10.76 -0.12 -13.72
N GLY A 569 11.11 -1.00 -12.80
CA GLY A 569 12.14 -2.02 -12.98
C GLY A 569 11.89 -3.24 -12.10
N ASP A 570 12.59 -4.35 -12.39
CA ASP A 570 12.32 -5.63 -11.71
C ASP A 570 13.47 -6.11 -10.82
N GLY A 571 14.66 -5.54 -10.96
CA GLY A 571 15.84 -6.15 -10.45
C GLY A 571 16.81 -5.31 -9.63
N ILE A 572 17.82 -6.02 -9.12
CA ILE A 572 18.95 -5.46 -8.39
C ILE A 572 19.68 -4.41 -9.24
N ASN A 573 19.75 -4.64 -10.55
CA ASN A 573 20.45 -3.76 -11.48
C ASN A 573 19.74 -2.41 -11.69
N ASP A 574 18.44 -2.35 -11.40
CA ASP A 574 17.63 -1.15 -11.55
C ASP A 574 17.52 -0.32 -10.25
N ALA A 575 18.01 -0.85 -9.13
CA ALA A 575 17.90 -0.18 -7.83
C ALA A 575 18.44 1.26 -7.84
N PRO A 576 19.59 1.60 -8.46
CA PRO A 576 20.04 2.98 -8.57
C PRO A 576 19.09 3.87 -9.36
N ALA A 577 18.51 3.36 -10.45
CA ALA A 577 17.55 4.09 -11.27
C ALA A 577 16.21 4.29 -10.55
N LEU A 578 15.74 3.27 -9.82
CA LEU A 578 14.54 3.36 -8.97
C LEU A 578 14.70 4.43 -7.89
N ALA A 579 15.88 4.50 -7.28
CA ALA A 579 16.19 5.50 -6.26
C ALA A 579 16.36 6.92 -6.85
N ALA A 580 16.83 7.04 -8.08
CA ALA A 580 17.04 8.34 -8.76
C ALA A 580 15.72 8.96 -9.26
N ALA A 581 14.68 8.17 -9.50
CA ALA A 581 13.37 8.65 -9.91
C ALA A 581 12.66 9.42 -8.79
N ASP A 582 11.65 10.21 -9.13
CA ASP A 582 10.76 10.83 -8.14
C ASP A 582 10.01 9.75 -7.36
N VAL A 583 9.56 8.70 -8.04
CA VAL A 583 9.07 7.48 -7.42
C VAL A 583 9.56 6.25 -8.20
N GLY A 584 10.14 5.28 -7.49
CA GLY A 584 10.51 3.99 -8.05
C GLY A 584 9.37 2.98 -7.89
N ILE A 585 9.13 2.19 -8.93
CA ILE A 585 8.12 1.11 -8.93
C ILE A 585 8.85 -0.20 -9.23
N ALA A 586 8.92 -1.08 -8.23
CA ALA A 586 9.51 -2.40 -8.38
C ALA A 586 8.47 -3.41 -8.86
N MET A 587 8.79 -4.13 -9.93
CA MET A 587 7.93 -5.19 -10.48
C MET A 587 8.15 -6.52 -9.76
N GLY A 588 7.08 -7.28 -9.63
CA GLY A 588 6.90 -8.48 -8.84
C GLY A 588 8.02 -9.50 -8.77
N GLY A 589 8.13 -10.19 -7.65
CA GLY A 589 9.16 -11.17 -7.37
C GLY A 589 10.56 -10.59 -7.20
N GLY A 590 10.65 -9.27 -7.15
CA GLY A 590 11.90 -8.53 -6.97
C GLY A 590 12.62 -8.92 -5.69
N THR A 591 13.93 -8.80 -5.73
CA THR A 591 14.78 -9.01 -4.57
C THR A 591 14.47 -7.99 -3.48
N ASP A 592 14.81 -8.31 -2.24
CA ASP A 592 14.67 -7.40 -1.09
C ASP A 592 15.29 -6.02 -1.37
N VAL A 593 16.37 -5.96 -2.15
CA VAL A 593 17.05 -4.71 -2.52
C VAL A 593 16.18 -3.81 -3.39
N ALA A 594 15.48 -4.36 -4.39
CA ALA A 594 14.57 -3.58 -5.23
C ALA A 594 13.36 -3.07 -4.43
N MET A 595 12.81 -3.89 -3.53
CA MET A 595 11.72 -3.49 -2.64
C MET A 595 12.12 -2.33 -1.70
N HIS A 596 13.37 -2.30 -1.23
CA HIS A 596 13.89 -1.22 -0.39
C HIS A 596 14.13 0.08 -1.16
N ALA A 597 14.56 0.00 -2.41
CA ALA A 597 14.84 1.16 -3.25
C ALA A 597 13.57 1.81 -3.84
N ALA A 598 12.51 1.04 -4.00
CA ALA A 598 11.27 1.49 -4.61
C ALA A 598 10.29 2.10 -3.59
N GLY A 599 9.62 3.16 -3.99
CA GLY A 599 8.50 3.73 -3.24
C GLY A 599 7.21 2.92 -3.38
N ILE A 600 7.05 2.20 -4.49
CA ILE A 600 5.91 1.32 -4.78
C ILE A 600 6.45 -0.04 -5.22
N THR A 601 5.88 -1.11 -4.68
CA THR A 601 6.21 -2.48 -5.08
C THR A 601 4.95 -3.17 -5.61
N LEU A 602 5.05 -3.73 -6.82
CA LEU A 602 3.98 -4.52 -7.42
C LEU A 602 4.28 -6.00 -7.16
N MET A 603 3.38 -6.69 -6.45
CA MET A 603 3.62 -8.07 -6.00
C MET A 603 3.60 -9.09 -7.14
N ARG A 604 2.92 -8.78 -8.22
CA ARG A 604 2.93 -9.59 -9.45
C ARG A 604 3.55 -8.81 -10.60
N GLY A 605 4.13 -9.54 -11.54
CA GLY A 605 4.81 -8.96 -12.69
C GLY A 605 3.88 -8.47 -13.81
N ASP A 606 2.69 -8.00 -13.49
CA ASP A 606 1.71 -7.51 -14.46
C ASP A 606 1.90 -6.01 -14.72
N PRO A 607 2.28 -5.60 -15.94
CA PRO A 607 2.49 -4.19 -16.27
C PRO A 607 1.25 -3.30 -16.06
N ARG A 608 0.05 -3.86 -16.14
CA ARG A 608 -1.23 -3.13 -15.91
C ARG A 608 -1.34 -2.56 -14.50
N LEU A 609 -0.59 -3.09 -13.54
CA LEU A 609 -0.53 -2.55 -12.18
C LEU A 609 0.19 -1.20 -12.09
N VAL A 610 1.00 -0.83 -13.07
CA VAL A 610 1.67 0.48 -13.09
C VAL A 610 0.67 1.62 -13.23
N PRO A 611 -0.18 1.68 -14.27
CA PRO A 611 -1.23 2.69 -14.33
C PRO A 611 -2.23 2.58 -13.17
N ALA A 612 -2.53 1.39 -12.67
CA ALA A 612 -3.37 1.19 -11.49
C ALA A 612 -2.78 1.82 -10.23
N ALA A 613 -1.47 1.67 -9.99
CA ALA A 613 -0.77 2.29 -8.86
C ALA A 613 -0.81 3.82 -8.93
N LEU A 614 -0.63 4.39 -10.09
CA LEU A 614 -0.73 5.83 -10.31
C LEU A 614 -2.18 6.33 -10.15
N ASP A 615 -3.16 5.56 -10.58
CA ASP A 615 -4.57 5.90 -10.44
C ASP A 615 -5.02 5.91 -8.97
N ILE A 616 -4.70 4.88 -8.19
CA ILE A 616 -5.03 4.86 -6.76
C ILE A 616 -4.34 6.00 -6.00
N SER A 617 -3.12 6.34 -6.36
CA SER A 617 -2.40 7.47 -5.78
C SER A 617 -3.09 8.80 -6.09
N ARG A 618 -3.51 9.03 -7.33
CA ARG A 618 -4.28 10.22 -7.73
C ARG A 618 -5.61 10.31 -7.00
N ARG A 619 -6.35 9.21 -6.90
CA ARG A 619 -7.64 9.17 -6.19
C ARG A 619 -7.48 9.39 -4.70
N THR A 620 -6.45 8.82 -4.09
CA THR A 620 -6.14 9.02 -2.67
C THR A 620 -5.79 10.47 -2.39
N TYR A 621 -4.96 11.08 -3.23
CA TYR A 621 -4.61 12.51 -3.09
C TYR A 621 -5.82 13.43 -3.31
N ALA A 622 -6.69 13.11 -4.26
CA ALA A 622 -7.94 13.83 -4.46
C ALA A 622 -8.84 13.74 -3.22
N LYS A 623 -8.91 12.58 -2.58
CA LYS A 623 -9.64 12.42 -1.30
C LYS A 623 -9.01 13.23 -0.17
N ILE A 624 -7.70 13.30 -0.08
CA ILE A 624 -7.02 14.17 0.89
C ILE A 624 -7.46 15.63 0.70
N ARG A 625 -7.45 16.13 -0.53
CA ARG A 625 -7.88 17.50 -0.85
C ARG A 625 -9.35 17.74 -0.52
N GLN A 626 -10.23 16.81 -0.86
CA GLN A 626 -11.65 16.87 -0.54
C GLN A 626 -11.88 16.85 0.97
N ASN A 627 -11.16 16.00 1.70
CA ASN A 627 -11.24 15.91 3.15
C ASN A 627 -10.78 17.21 3.83
N LEU A 628 -9.70 17.82 3.34
CA LEU A 628 -9.23 19.13 3.82
C LEU A 628 -10.28 20.21 3.57
N PHE A 629 -10.93 20.21 2.41
CA PHE A 629 -12.02 21.12 2.11
C PHE A 629 -13.17 20.94 3.12
N TRP A 630 -13.65 19.73 3.35
CA TRP A 630 -14.71 19.46 4.31
C TRP A 630 -14.31 19.81 5.75
N ALA A 631 -13.07 19.56 6.12
CA ALA A 631 -12.56 19.90 7.44
C ALA A 631 -12.54 21.43 7.69
N PHE A 632 -12.22 22.22 6.66
CA PHE A 632 -12.13 23.66 6.77
C PHE A 632 -13.47 24.39 6.58
N ILE A 633 -14.36 23.91 5.72
CA ILE A 633 -15.57 24.65 5.34
C ILE A 633 -16.50 24.88 6.51
N TYR A 634 -16.62 23.92 7.41
CA TYR A 634 -17.42 24.06 8.62
C TYR A 634 -16.86 25.16 9.52
N ASN A 635 -15.55 25.26 9.66
CA ASN A 635 -14.88 26.28 10.46
C ASN A 635 -15.01 27.67 9.82
N VAL A 636 -14.75 27.78 8.52
CA VAL A 636 -14.78 29.05 7.78
C VAL A 636 -16.18 29.68 7.80
N ILE A 637 -17.23 28.87 7.66
CA ILE A 637 -18.63 29.35 7.74
C ILE A 637 -19.05 29.54 9.18
N GLY A 638 -18.70 28.63 10.07
CA GLY A 638 -19.14 28.59 11.44
C GLY A 638 -18.58 29.70 12.33
N ILE A 639 -17.30 30.07 12.16
CA ILE A 639 -16.66 31.11 12.99
C ILE A 639 -17.35 32.46 12.85
N PRO A 640 -17.61 33.01 11.65
CA PRO A 640 -18.38 34.24 11.53
C PRO A 640 -19.78 34.16 12.11
N LEU A 641 -20.51 33.05 11.88
CA LEU A 641 -21.85 32.85 12.44
C LEU A 641 -21.82 32.83 13.95
N ALA A 642 -20.87 32.19 14.58
CA ALA A 642 -20.70 32.17 16.03
C ALA A 642 -20.32 33.54 16.58
N ALA A 643 -19.41 34.25 15.92
CA ALA A 643 -18.97 35.60 16.32
C ALA A 643 -20.12 36.61 16.26
N PHE A 644 -21.03 36.49 15.30
CA PHE A 644 -22.23 37.32 15.21
C PHE A 644 -23.40 36.87 16.06
N GLY A 645 -23.23 35.84 16.89
CA GLY A 645 -24.25 35.34 17.80
C GLY A 645 -25.35 34.50 17.15
N LEU A 646 -25.13 34.05 15.90
CA LEU A 646 -26.10 33.26 15.12
C LEU A 646 -25.96 31.76 15.33
N LEU A 647 -24.96 31.29 16.07
CA LEU A 647 -24.66 29.88 16.29
C LEU A 647 -24.61 29.56 17.79
N ASN A 648 -25.44 28.59 18.20
CA ASN A 648 -25.43 28.07 19.55
C ASN A 648 -24.24 27.12 19.76
N PRO A 649 -23.56 27.09 20.93
CA PRO A 649 -22.48 26.17 21.23
C PRO A 649 -22.81 24.68 21.00
N MET A 650 -24.04 24.26 21.29
CA MET A 650 -24.49 22.88 21.04
C MET A 650 -24.55 22.55 19.54
N VAL A 651 -25.09 23.48 18.74
CA VAL A 651 -25.11 23.33 17.27
C VAL A 651 -23.71 23.34 16.72
N ALA A 652 -22.80 24.16 17.26
CA ALA A 652 -21.38 24.16 16.91
C ALA A 652 -20.72 22.80 17.20
N GLY A 653 -21.01 22.21 18.37
CA GLY A 653 -20.51 20.86 18.72
C GLY A 653 -21.02 19.77 17.77
N ALA A 654 -22.30 19.82 17.43
CA ALA A 654 -22.91 18.91 16.46
C ALA A 654 -22.27 19.04 15.05
N ALA A 655 -22.04 20.27 14.59
CA ALA A 655 -21.38 20.54 13.32
C ALA A 655 -19.96 19.98 13.31
N MET A 656 -19.22 20.08 14.41
CA MET A 656 -17.86 19.50 14.53
C MET A 656 -17.87 17.98 14.45
N ALA A 657 -18.77 17.32 15.16
CA ALA A 657 -18.93 15.87 15.07
C ALA A 657 -19.29 15.43 13.65
N PHE A 658 -20.18 16.16 12.98
CA PHE A 658 -20.59 15.89 11.61
C PHE A 658 -19.45 16.09 10.60
N SER A 659 -18.62 17.11 10.80
CA SER A 659 -17.42 17.35 10.00
C SER A 659 -16.47 16.13 10.03
N SER A 660 -16.19 15.59 11.20
CA SER A 660 -15.35 14.40 11.37
C SER A 660 -15.93 13.17 10.66
N VAL A 661 -17.24 12.94 10.79
CA VAL A 661 -17.94 11.84 10.09
C VAL A 661 -17.88 12.01 8.58
N SER A 662 -18.05 13.24 8.09
CA SER A 662 -17.98 13.54 6.64
C SER A 662 -16.60 13.21 6.06
N VAL A 663 -15.54 13.59 6.75
CA VAL A 663 -14.15 13.32 6.35
C VAL A 663 -13.89 11.81 6.28
N VAL A 664 -14.27 11.08 7.31
CA VAL A 664 -14.07 9.64 7.37
C VAL A 664 -14.91 8.91 6.31
N GLY A 665 -16.18 9.28 6.19
CA GLY A 665 -17.08 8.70 5.18
C GLY A 665 -16.56 8.89 3.76
N ASN A 666 -16.03 10.08 3.46
CA ASN A 666 -15.41 10.36 2.17
C ASN A 666 -14.16 9.52 1.91
N ALA A 667 -13.30 9.34 2.92
CA ALA A 667 -12.11 8.47 2.79
C ALA A 667 -12.48 6.99 2.56
N LEU A 668 -13.52 6.51 3.20
CA LEU A 668 -14.01 5.13 3.05
C LEU A 668 -14.51 4.81 1.63
N LEU A 669 -14.87 5.80 0.82
CA LEU A 669 -15.26 5.59 -0.57
C LEU A 669 -14.13 5.01 -1.43
N LEU A 670 -12.87 5.20 -1.03
CA LEU A 670 -11.71 4.57 -1.68
C LEU A 670 -11.76 3.05 -1.67
N ARG A 671 -12.46 2.45 -0.72
CA ARG A 671 -12.61 0.98 -0.65
C ARG A 671 -13.32 0.36 -1.85
N ARG A 672 -14.05 1.16 -2.60
CA ARG A 672 -14.77 0.74 -3.82
C ARG A 672 -13.89 0.77 -5.06
N TRP A 673 -12.67 1.29 -4.95
CA TRP A 673 -11.75 1.34 -6.07
C TRP A 673 -11.37 -0.07 -6.55
N LYS A 674 -11.28 -0.19 -7.89
CA LYS A 674 -10.77 -1.37 -8.58
C LYS A 674 -9.76 -0.91 -9.64
N PRO A 675 -8.71 -1.68 -9.88
CA PRO A 675 -7.70 -1.38 -10.90
C PRO A 675 -8.26 -1.38 -12.31
#